data_f30691f32874cad54023d815af443421
#
_entry.id   f30691f32874cad54023d815af443421
#
_cell.length_a   1.000
_cell.length_b   1.000
_cell.length_c   1.000
_cell.angle_alpha   90.00
_cell.angle_beta   90.00
_cell.angle_gamma   90.00
#
_symmetry.space_group_name_H-M   'P 1'
#
loop_
_entity.id
_entity.type
_entity.pdbx_description
1 polymer ?
#
loop_
_entity_poly.entity_id
_entity_poly.type
_entity_poly.pdbx_seq_one_letter_code
_entity_poly.pdbx_strand_id
1 'polypeptide(L)'
;MRRGVLPLALMVLAALASAAGADAVLEGRTLRYEDGANLRWSRTYPAALGDLTGPVTLGGSTYLGVGPVVYALGVNGALQARYDLPGPVTSLDASGGTLRASIQGDGYVERFTLGDPREGGHVQERVVFPPDPEVTGWLARAARLVPPGDLARAAREDPLNPFLALREAQRAGARGDRYATLNAVRRTLGGDLPFPAWVELAAALDASGFPAAANLALDRARRDAAARGYDPEVRVSREALFAYGNPSGYVGTLLDQGRLGRAEVWMRYLRDLHPRFEGGPALYARYADLLEAQGRSGEAEEWRQFTRELRAGTLYNLGAEAPRRVRDALRLVTLALLLALGAALLTLTVRAWRVQGEDTRPLGGRWASWVRHPLSRARRAAVLYAPAGERLLLVALAAGLVVSVAGWQWANTTAARLNAPALNIGTYGGGWYAARLDDLDLRAVPDTALLAGLAAQLDGDDSAARERYAQAPGDACALNNLGVIAQARGDGPQAREQYRAALAARPDLAAPAYNLGLTPATPGTLFQRTYRPAEPRLCYPDDRSLARAVNGDLSVTLARDLRDPLGTLSPGPGQSVRLGWVFLGALALLGLLILALLIPRPASASRQGRPAGYRLAALLLPGAALLEGAWGGVLLLTWGAALAGLAPLAGLTRFATPLDPTQPATRTALLTLLAVTYALNTAAFIAAELRQARRQRHETSPS
;
A
#
# COMPACT_ATOMS: atom_id res chain seq x y z
N MET A 1 -15.41 -64.75 -15.78
CA MET A 1 -14.14 -64.06 -16.00
C MET A 1 -13.70 -63.35 -14.72
N ARG A 2 -13.23 -64.08 -13.74
CA ARG A 2 -12.65 -63.58 -12.50
C ARG A 2 -11.47 -64.49 -12.14
N ARG A 3 -10.30 -64.34 -12.78
CA ARG A 3 -9.02 -64.98 -12.39
C ARG A 3 -7.90 -64.28 -13.18
N GLY A 4 -7.38 -63.15 -12.71
CA GLY A 4 -6.24 -62.48 -13.38
C GLY A 4 -5.68 -61.23 -12.72
N VAL A 5 -6.31 -60.72 -11.63
CA VAL A 5 -5.87 -59.44 -11.03
C VAL A 5 -5.00 -59.65 -9.74
N LEU A 6 -5.08 -60.81 -9.11
CA LEU A 6 -4.36 -61.06 -7.85
C LEU A 6 -2.82 -61.17 -7.98
N PRO A 7 -2.23 -61.74 -9.03
CA PRO A 7 -0.77 -61.84 -9.11
C PRO A 7 -0.08 -60.50 -9.45
N LEU A 8 -0.76 -59.58 -10.16
CA LEU A 8 -0.18 -58.28 -10.52
C LEU A 8 -0.08 -57.31 -9.31
N ALA A 9 -1.10 -57.34 -8.45
CA ALA A 9 -1.09 -56.53 -7.22
C ALA A 9 -0.02 -57.02 -6.22
N LEU A 10 0.21 -58.35 -6.13
CA LEU A 10 1.28 -58.89 -5.28
C LEU A 10 2.68 -58.59 -5.87
N MET A 11 2.85 -58.55 -7.20
CA MET A 11 4.14 -58.16 -7.80
C MET A 11 4.41 -56.66 -7.63
N VAL A 12 3.39 -55.80 -7.70
CA VAL A 12 3.54 -54.34 -7.44
C VAL A 12 3.83 -54.09 -5.95
N LEU A 13 3.19 -54.82 -5.02
CA LEU A 13 3.51 -54.72 -3.60
C LEU A 13 4.90 -55.29 -3.29
N ALA A 14 5.34 -56.33 -3.97
CA ALA A 14 6.70 -56.87 -3.81
C ALA A 14 7.77 -55.99 -4.45
N ALA A 15 7.45 -55.25 -5.53
CA ALA A 15 8.32 -54.24 -6.12
C ALA A 15 8.42 -52.94 -5.30
N LEU A 16 7.38 -52.60 -4.53
CA LEU A 16 7.42 -51.50 -3.56
C LEU A 16 8.12 -51.89 -2.24
N ALA A 17 8.20 -53.16 -1.92
CA ALA A 17 8.92 -53.65 -0.72
C ALA A 17 10.44 -53.83 -0.93
N SER A 18 10.96 -53.72 -2.16
CA SER A 18 12.40 -53.93 -2.44
C SER A 18 13.23 -52.65 -2.59
N ALA A 19 12.68 -51.50 -2.18
CA ALA A 19 13.42 -50.23 -2.06
C ALA A 19 13.60 -49.80 -0.58
N ALA A 20 13.61 -50.75 0.36
CA ALA A 20 14.00 -50.50 1.73
C ALA A 20 15.53 -50.36 1.80
N GLY A 21 16.06 -49.18 1.44
CA GLY A 21 17.39 -48.77 1.82
C GLY A 21 17.52 -48.67 3.34
N ALA A 22 18.72 -48.74 3.85
CA ALA A 22 19.00 -48.56 5.26
C ALA A 22 18.65 -47.11 5.63
N ASP A 23 17.62 -46.88 6.48
CA ASP A 23 17.09 -45.59 6.86
C ASP A 23 17.22 -45.34 8.37
N ALA A 24 17.54 -44.11 8.69
CA ALA A 24 17.53 -43.63 10.06
C ALA A 24 16.19 -42.97 10.37
N VAL A 25 15.48 -43.45 11.37
CA VAL A 25 14.18 -42.99 11.79
C VAL A 25 14.23 -42.46 13.21
N LEU A 26 13.61 -41.30 13.45
CA LEU A 26 13.52 -40.72 14.77
C LEU A 26 12.11 -40.96 15.34
N GLU A 27 12.03 -41.75 16.41
CA GLU A 27 10.79 -41.99 17.17
C GLU A 27 10.86 -41.31 18.54
N GLY A 28 10.19 -40.21 18.69
CA GLY A 28 10.28 -39.38 19.89
C GLY A 28 11.71 -38.89 20.12
N ARG A 29 12.39 -39.42 21.12
CA ARG A 29 13.79 -39.09 21.42
C ARG A 29 14.77 -40.23 21.16
N THR A 30 14.33 -41.27 20.45
CA THR A 30 15.14 -42.42 20.10
C THR A 30 15.39 -42.45 18.60
N LEU A 31 16.67 -42.37 18.22
CA LEU A 31 17.10 -42.55 16.85
C LEU A 31 17.30 -44.05 16.62
N ARG A 32 16.66 -44.60 15.60
CA ARG A 32 16.80 -46.00 15.14
C ARG A 32 17.41 -46.03 13.75
N TYR A 33 18.29 -46.95 13.55
CA TYR A 33 18.84 -47.24 12.23
C TYR A 33 18.42 -48.63 11.79
N GLU A 34 17.62 -48.67 10.75
CA GLU A 34 16.99 -49.88 10.25
C GLU A 34 17.54 -50.22 8.86
N ASP A 35 17.82 -51.50 8.63
CA ASP A 35 18.25 -52.02 7.33
C ASP A 35 17.16 -53.00 6.86
N GLY A 36 16.23 -52.47 6.08
CA GLY A 36 14.97 -53.12 5.79
C GLY A 36 14.12 -53.31 7.05
N ALA A 37 13.79 -54.53 7.42
CA ALA A 37 13.02 -54.84 8.64
C ALA A 37 13.90 -55.08 9.89
N ASN A 38 15.23 -55.00 9.79
CA ASN A 38 16.11 -55.32 10.87
C ASN A 38 16.67 -54.07 11.55
N LEU A 39 16.38 -53.92 12.83
CA LEU A 39 16.97 -52.87 13.66
C LEU A 39 18.47 -53.18 13.84
N ARG A 40 19.36 -52.34 13.32
CA ARG A 40 20.79 -52.44 13.48
C ARG A 40 21.27 -51.88 14.81
N TRP A 41 20.77 -50.68 15.17
CA TRP A 41 21.05 -50.06 16.46
C TRP A 41 19.99 -49.03 16.81
N SER A 42 19.91 -48.68 18.08
CA SER A 42 19.08 -47.56 18.58
C SER A 42 19.81 -46.75 19.62
N ARG A 43 19.52 -45.45 19.69
CA ARG A 43 20.12 -44.52 20.65
C ARG A 43 19.12 -43.50 21.12
N THR A 44 18.93 -43.44 22.44
CA THR A 44 18.00 -42.45 23.05
C THR A 44 18.76 -41.26 23.60
N TYR A 45 18.26 -40.07 23.34
CA TYR A 45 18.86 -38.82 23.77
C TYR A 45 18.04 -38.20 24.92
N PRO A 46 18.67 -37.85 26.07
CA PRO A 46 17.98 -37.19 27.19
C PRO A 46 17.38 -35.84 26.78
N ALA A 47 16.25 -35.51 27.38
CA ALA A 47 15.56 -34.20 27.13
C ALA A 47 16.45 -33.01 27.51
N ALA A 48 17.29 -33.16 28.51
CA ALA A 48 18.20 -32.11 28.99
C ALA A 48 19.23 -31.65 27.93
N LEU A 49 19.46 -32.45 26.84
CA LEU A 49 20.35 -32.04 25.76
C LEU A 49 19.73 -31.11 24.72
N GLY A 50 18.46 -30.79 24.87
CA GLY A 50 17.72 -29.92 23.94
C GLY A 50 16.89 -30.70 22.92
N ASP A 51 16.31 -29.97 21.97
CA ASP A 51 15.45 -30.52 20.92
C ASP A 51 16.27 -31.33 19.88
N LEU A 52 15.60 -32.27 19.22
CA LEU A 52 16.17 -33.11 18.20
C LEU A 52 15.77 -32.63 16.82
N THR A 53 16.73 -32.58 15.89
CA THR A 53 16.54 -32.12 14.50
C THR A 53 17.18 -33.13 13.52
N GLY A 54 16.46 -33.53 12.51
CA GLY A 54 16.81 -34.57 11.58
C GLY A 54 16.03 -35.85 11.88
N PRO A 55 16.53 -37.06 11.54
CA PRO A 55 17.88 -37.39 11.04
C PRO A 55 18.04 -37.13 9.53
N VAL A 56 19.28 -36.94 9.08
CA VAL A 56 19.65 -36.81 7.68
C VAL A 56 20.81 -37.76 7.39
N THR A 57 20.73 -38.54 6.32
CA THR A 57 21.77 -39.49 5.94
C THR A 57 22.54 -38.97 4.72
N LEU A 58 23.88 -38.95 4.82
CA LEU A 58 24.77 -38.52 3.75
C LEU A 58 26.08 -39.33 3.80
N GLY A 59 26.50 -39.91 2.69
CA GLY A 59 27.78 -40.60 2.59
C GLY A 59 27.96 -41.81 3.53
N GLY A 60 26.86 -42.47 3.92
CA GLY A 60 26.87 -43.58 4.87
C GLY A 60 26.94 -43.16 6.34
N SER A 61 26.86 -41.89 6.63
CA SER A 61 26.77 -41.35 7.99
C SER A 61 25.37 -40.77 8.23
N THR A 62 24.85 -41.01 9.44
CA THR A 62 23.58 -40.41 9.90
C THR A 62 23.88 -39.21 10.79
N TYR A 63 23.31 -38.07 10.45
CA TYR A 63 23.47 -36.83 11.19
C TYR A 63 22.20 -36.48 11.96
N LEU A 64 22.37 -36.14 13.22
CA LEU A 64 21.29 -35.74 14.11
C LEU A 64 21.69 -34.47 14.88
N GLY A 65 20.89 -33.46 14.81
CA GLY A 65 20.98 -32.28 15.67
C GLY A 65 20.38 -32.57 17.05
N VAL A 66 21.10 -32.25 18.10
CA VAL A 66 20.70 -32.41 19.50
C VAL A 66 21.03 -31.11 20.24
N GLY A 67 20.05 -30.22 20.39
CA GLY A 67 20.32 -28.85 20.85
C GLY A 67 21.36 -28.16 19.97
N PRO A 68 22.46 -27.63 20.50
CA PRO A 68 23.49 -26.93 19.75
C PRO A 68 24.53 -27.85 19.08
N VAL A 69 24.36 -29.17 19.16
CA VAL A 69 25.39 -30.13 18.69
C VAL A 69 24.81 -30.98 17.55
N VAL A 70 25.58 -31.17 16.48
CA VAL A 70 25.28 -32.15 15.47
C VAL A 70 26.20 -33.37 15.64
N TYR A 71 25.60 -34.53 15.79
CA TYR A 71 26.32 -35.82 15.85
C TYR A 71 26.30 -36.50 14.50
N ALA A 72 27.45 -36.91 14.03
CA ALA A 72 27.62 -37.83 12.90
C ALA A 72 27.82 -39.25 13.41
N LEU A 73 26.93 -40.15 13.04
CA LEU A 73 26.93 -41.55 13.45
C LEU A 73 27.16 -42.44 12.22
N GLY A 74 28.06 -43.39 12.34
CA GLY A 74 28.26 -44.38 11.29
C GLY A 74 27.14 -45.41 11.22
N VAL A 75 27.17 -46.25 10.20
CA VAL A 75 26.21 -47.36 9.96
C VAL A 75 26.13 -48.35 11.12
N ASN A 76 27.17 -48.41 11.95
CA ASN A 76 27.25 -49.24 13.17
C ASN A 76 26.84 -48.46 14.44
N GLY A 77 26.36 -47.26 14.33
CA GLY A 77 25.98 -46.39 15.46
C GLY A 77 27.15 -45.75 16.21
N ALA A 78 28.40 -45.97 15.74
CA ALA A 78 29.56 -45.34 16.36
C ALA A 78 29.60 -43.84 16.04
N LEU A 79 29.97 -43.04 17.03
CA LEU A 79 30.16 -41.59 16.84
C LEU A 79 31.41 -41.38 15.94
N GLN A 80 31.21 -40.73 14.80
CA GLN A 80 32.26 -40.39 13.85
C GLN A 80 32.75 -38.96 14.03
N ALA A 81 31.79 -38.02 14.24
CA ALA A 81 32.12 -36.62 14.49
C ALA A 81 31.05 -35.95 15.37
N ARG A 82 31.50 -34.87 15.99
CA ARG A 82 30.67 -33.95 16.77
C ARG A 82 30.97 -32.55 16.31
N TYR A 83 29.92 -31.81 15.95
CA TYR A 83 30.02 -30.41 15.55
C TYR A 83 29.29 -29.57 16.59
N ASP A 84 30.04 -28.74 17.33
CA ASP A 84 29.49 -27.83 18.32
C ASP A 84 29.17 -26.49 17.61
N LEU A 85 27.90 -26.14 17.54
CA LEU A 85 27.40 -24.92 16.91
C LEU A 85 27.03 -23.86 17.97
N PRO A 86 27.00 -22.57 17.61
CA PRO A 86 26.79 -21.51 18.58
C PRO A 86 25.35 -21.43 19.14
N GLY A 87 24.40 -22.20 18.59
CA GLY A 87 23.02 -22.23 19.03
C GLY A 87 22.27 -23.51 18.65
N PRO A 88 21.02 -23.67 19.10
CA PRO A 88 20.21 -24.85 18.81
C PRO A 88 19.99 -25.04 17.30
N VAL A 89 20.20 -26.27 16.82
CA VAL A 89 19.99 -26.64 15.43
C VAL A 89 18.51 -26.72 15.12
N THR A 90 18.06 -25.94 14.13
CA THR A 90 16.66 -25.87 13.70
C THR A 90 16.38 -26.66 12.42
N SER A 91 17.38 -26.84 11.57
CA SER A 91 17.27 -27.70 10.38
C SER A 91 18.62 -28.32 10.00
N LEU A 92 18.53 -29.53 9.41
CA LEU A 92 19.63 -30.20 8.74
C LEU A 92 19.23 -30.44 7.28
N ASP A 93 20.12 -30.18 6.35
CA ASP A 93 19.92 -30.39 4.91
C ASP A 93 21.17 -31.03 4.28
N ALA A 94 20.99 -32.07 3.47
CA ALA A 94 22.05 -32.77 2.77
C ALA A 94 21.98 -32.60 1.24
N SER A 95 21.37 -31.53 0.76
CA SER A 95 21.26 -31.26 -0.66
C SER A 95 22.63 -30.98 -1.32
N GLY A 96 22.80 -31.48 -2.54
CA GLY A 96 24.03 -31.26 -3.32
C GLY A 96 25.28 -31.94 -2.77
N GLY A 97 25.15 -33.00 -1.95
CA GLY A 97 26.29 -33.77 -1.42
C GLY A 97 27.05 -33.08 -0.28
N THR A 98 26.52 -31.97 0.23
CA THR A 98 27.09 -31.20 1.34
C THR A 98 26.08 -31.14 2.49
N LEU A 99 26.53 -31.42 3.70
CA LEU A 99 25.70 -31.31 4.88
C LEU A 99 25.71 -29.87 5.38
N ARG A 100 24.51 -29.29 5.56
CA ARG A 100 24.29 -27.97 6.13
C ARG A 100 23.43 -28.04 7.37
N ALA A 101 23.82 -27.30 8.38
CA ALA A 101 23.04 -27.10 9.59
C ALA A 101 22.61 -25.62 9.66
N SER A 102 21.37 -25.40 10.08
CA SER A 102 20.90 -24.04 10.36
C SER A 102 20.56 -23.88 11.84
N ILE A 103 20.88 -22.73 12.40
CA ILE A 103 20.46 -22.30 13.72
C ILE A 103 19.65 -21.02 13.60
N GLN A 104 18.71 -20.84 14.51
CA GLN A 104 17.87 -19.65 14.55
C GLN A 104 18.43 -18.66 15.55
N GLY A 105 18.77 -17.46 15.09
CA GLY A 105 19.03 -16.30 15.92
C GLY A 105 17.79 -15.39 16.00
N ASP A 106 17.91 -14.31 16.74
CA ASP A 106 16.85 -13.30 16.86
C ASP A 106 16.67 -12.52 15.54
N GLY A 107 15.73 -12.99 14.71
CA GLY A 107 15.41 -12.38 13.42
C GLY A 107 16.34 -12.74 12.26
N TYR A 108 17.19 -13.74 12.40
CA TYR A 108 18.07 -14.24 11.34
C TYR A 108 18.29 -15.74 11.46
N VAL A 109 18.78 -16.34 10.39
CA VAL A 109 19.17 -17.76 10.35
C VAL A 109 20.66 -17.84 9.99
N GLU A 110 21.43 -18.48 10.82
CA GLU A 110 22.81 -18.83 10.48
C GLU A 110 22.86 -20.19 9.82
N ARG A 111 23.67 -20.30 8.77
CA ARG A 111 23.89 -21.56 8.05
C ARG A 111 25.36 -21.94 8.11
N PHE A 112 25.59 -23.19 8.45
CA PHE A 112 26.93 -23.78 8.57
C PHE A 112 27.07 -24.94 7.61
N THR A 113 28.16 -25.00 6.88
CA THR A 113 28.60 -26.21 6.21
C THR A 113 29.43 -27.06 7.17
N LEU A 114 28.98 -28.29 7.38
CA LEU A 114 29.71 -29.25 8.22
C LEU A 114 30.72 -30.00 7.36
N GLY A 115 31.96 -30.07 7.83
CA GLY A 115 33.05 -30.75 7.14
C GLY A 115 32.96 -32.28 7.14
N ASP A 116 33.95 -32.93 6.56
CA ASP A 116 34.05 -34.40 6.58
C ASP A 116 34.06 -34.88 8.04
N PRO A 117 33.29 -35.93 8.40
CA PRO A 117 33.29 -36.48 9.74
C PRO A 117 34.67 -36.93 10.25
N ARG A 118 35.59 -37.23 9.34
CA ARG A 118 36.96 -37.66 9.70
C ARG A 118 37.87 -36.50 10.09
N GLU A 119 37.60 -35.33 9.51
CA GLU A 119 38.38 -34.12 9.75
C GLU A 119 37.72 -33.24 10.86
N GLY A 120 36.41 -33.35 11.01
CA GLY A 120 35.61 -32.51 11.89
C GLY A 120 35.55 -31.07 11.41
N GLY A 121 35.01 -30.21 12.26
CA GLY A 121 34.94 -28.77 11.96
C GLY A 121 33.71 -28.36 11.19
N HIS A 122 33.46 -27.07 11.22
CA HIS A 122 32.36 -26.44 10.50
C HIS A 122 32.79 -25.05 10.04
N VAL A 123 32.18 -24.57 8.95
CA VAL A 123 32.41 -23.25 8.40
C VAL A 123 31.07 -22.51 8.37
N GLN A 124 31.03 -21.33 8.96
CA GLN A 124 29.88 -20.47 8.81
C GLN A 124 29.82 -19.99 7.37
N GLU A 125 28.81 -20.42 6.65
CA GLU A 125 28.62 -20.01 5.26
C GLU A 125 27.97 -18.67 5.17
N ARG A 126 26.88 -18.48 5.95
CA ARG A 126 25.97 -17.38 5.70
C ARG A 126 25.12 -17.10 6.91
N VAL A 127 24.93 -15.81 7.18
CA VAL A 127 23.87 -15.32 8.04
C VAL A 127 22.73 -14.85 7.12
N VAL A 128 21.57 -15.46 7.24
CA VAL A 128 20.41 -15.15 6.39
C VAL A 128 19.35 -14.47 7.23
N PHE A 129 19.02 -13.24 6.85
CA PHE A 129 17.91 -12.51 7.44
C PHE A 129 16.67 -12.71 6.58
N PRO A 130 15.48 -12.90 7.19
CA PRO A 130 14.24 -12.95 6.43
C PRO A 130 14.02 -11.62 5.69
N PRO A 131 13.41 -11.65 4.49
CA PRO A 131 13.13 -10.43 3.72
C PRO A 131 12.04 -9.54 4.33
N ASP A 132 11.49 -9.93 5.47
CA ASP A 132 10.44 -9.19 6.16
C ASP A 132 11.00 -7.91 6.80
N PRO A 133 10.54 -6.73 6.36
CA PRO A 133 11.01 -5.45 6.89
C PRO A 133 10.70 -5.25 8.39
N GLU A 134 9.66 -5.90 8.91
CA GLU A 134 9.30 -5.79 10.32
C GLU A 134 10.35 -6.44 11.21
N VAL A 135 10.88 -7.60 10.80
CA VAL A 135 11.96 -8.28 11.51
C VAL A 135 13.23 -7.44 11.53
N THR A 136 13.59 -6.86 10.38
CA THR A 136 14.76 -5.96 10.28
C THR A 136 14.59 -4.73 11.16
N GLY A 137 13.43 -4.10 11.12
CA GLY A 137 13.10 -2.96 11.98
C GLY A 137 13.10 -3.31 13.46
N TRP A 138 12.72 -4.55 13.80
CA TRP A 138 12.80 -5.06 15.16
C TRP A 138 14.25 -5.20 15.64
N LEU A 139 15.14 -5.79 14.84
CA LEU A 139 16.57 -5.90 15.16
C LEU A 139 17.22 -4.55 15.45
N ALA A 140 16.95 -3.57 14.59
CA ALA A 140 17.45 -2.19 14.76
C ALA A 140 16.88 -1.53 16.02
N ARG A 141 15.61 -1.77 16.32
CA ARG A 141 14.93 -1.23 17.49
C ARG A 141 15.43 -1.88 18.77
N ALA A 142 15.57 -3.22 18.79
CA ALA A 142 16.12 -3.98 19.90
C ALA A 142 17.53 -3.49 20.24
N ALA A 143 18.39 -3.34 19.23
CA ALA A 143 19.73 -2.80 19.42
C ALA A 143 19.70 -1.39 20.04
N ARG A 144 18.79 -0.52 19.65
CA ARG A 144 18.66 0.85 20.21
C ARG A 144 18.24 0.86 21.67
N LEU A 145 17.44 -0.10 22.11
CA LEU A 145 16.95 -0.20 23.49
C LEU A 145 17.98 -0.70 24.49
N VAL A 146 19.08 -1.33 24.04
CA VAL A 146 20.14 -1.81 24.94
C VAL A 146 20.80 -0.62 25.66
N PRO A 147 20.82 -0.59 26.99
CA PRO A 147 21.52 0.47 27.75
C PRO A 147 23.02 0.50 27.41
N PRO A 148 23.66 1.67 27.45
CA PRO A 148 25.11 1.79 27.18
C PRO A 148 25.97 0.87 28.06
N GLY A 149 25.62 0.67 29.34
CA GLY A 149 26.31 -0.23 30.24
C GLY A 149 26.30 -1.70 29.83
N ASP A 150 25.18 -2.14 29.25
CA ASP A 150 24.94 -3.54 28.88
C ASP A 150 25.39 -3.87 27.44
N LEU A 151 25.80 -2.88 26.66
CA LEU A 151 26.12 -3.03 25.25
C LEU A 151 27.16 -4.15 24.98
N ALA A 152 28.22 -4.21 25.79
CA ALA A 152 29.26 -5.23 25.63
C ALA A 152 28.76 -6.64 25.97
N ARG A 153 27.78 -6.78 26.85
CA ARG A 153 27.10 -8.05 27.15
C ARG A 153 26.19 -8.43 25.99
N ALA A 154 25.30 -7.53 25.58
CA ALA A 154 24.37 -7.77 24.48
C ALA A 154 25.10 -8.12 23.17
N ALA A 155 26.20 -7.45 22.85
CA ALA A 155 26.99 -7.75 21.66
C ALA A 155 27.76 -9.08 21.73
N ARG A 156 27.98 -9.63 22.92
CA ARG A 156 28.50 -11.00 23.09
C ARG A 156 27.40 -12.06 23.01
N GLU A 157 26.21 -11.73 23.49
CA GLU A 157 25.04 -12.60 23.45
C GLU A 157 24.46 -12.68 22.02
N ASP A 158 24.52 -11.59 21.26
CA ASP A 158 24.07 -11.50 19.87
C ASP A 158 25.16 -10.86 18.97
N PRO A 159 26.27 -11.59 18.69
CA PRO A 159 27.44 -11.05 17.99
C PRO A 159 27.17 -10.74 16.52
N LEU A 160 26.10 -11.28 15.94
CA LEU A 160 25.77 -11.17 14.53
C LEU A 160 24.79 -10.03 14.25
N ASN A 161 24.22 -9.42 15.26
CA ASN A 161 23.36 -8.25 15.10
C ASN A 161 24.18 -7.05 14.62
N PRO A 162 23.98 -6.58 13.37
CA PRO A 162 24.81 -5.52 12.80
C PRO A 162 24.57 -4.16 13.49
N PHE A 163 23.39 -3.95 14.04
CA PHE A 163 23.08 -2.70 14.74
C PHE A 163 23.72 -2.63 16.13
N LEU A 164 23.89 -3.76 16.81
CA LEU A 164 24.68 -3.83 18.04
C LEU A 164 26.17 -3.56 17.74
N ALA A 165 26.71 -4.20 16.70
CA ALA A 165 28.08 -3.97 16.25
C ALA A 165 28.31 -2.50 15.87
N LEU A 166 27.36 -1.84 15.23
CA LEU A 166 27.43 -0.41 14.93
C LEU A 166 27.49 0.43 16.21
N ARG A 167 26.69 0.13 17.22
CA ARG A 167 26.75 0.84 18.51
C ARG A 167 28.08 0.65 19.23
N GLU A 168 28.65 -0.53 19.12
CA GLU A 168 30.03 -0.76 19.63
C GLU A 168 31.05 0.08 18.87
N ALA A 169 30.93 0.17 17.53
CA ALA A 169 31.78 1.04 16.71
C ALA A 169 31.71 2.53 17.16
N GLN A 170 30.47 3.01 17.37
CA GLN A 170 30.23 4.36 17.86
C GLN A 170 30.90 4.59 19.22
N ARG A 171 30.75 3.63 20.16
CA ARG A 171 31.32 3.72 21.48
C ARG A 171 32.87 3.65 21.48
N ALA A 172 33.43 2.76 20.65
CA ALA A 172 34.87 2.64 20.48
C ALA A 172 35.45 3.90 19.82
N GLY A 173 34.77 4.44 18.81
CA GLY A 173 35.14 5.69 18.15
C GLY A 173 35.17 6.89 19.13
N ALA A 174 34.15 6.99 19.99
CA ALA A 174 34.07 8.02 21.02
C ALA A 174 35.21 7.94 22.05
N ARG A 175 35.81 6.77 22.24
CA ARG A 175 37.00 6.55 23.11
C ARG A 175 38.32 6.72 22.38
N GLY A 176 38.29 6.95 21.05
CA GLY A 176 39.52 7.03 20.24
C GLY A 176 40.14 5.68 19.90
N ASP A 177 39.49 4.55 20.24
CA ASP A 177 39.97 3.21 19.96
C ASP A 177 39.70 2.85 18.48
N ARG A 178 40.67 3.19 17.64
CA ARG A 178 40.54 2.95 16.18
C ARG A 178 40.46 1.47 15.81
N TYR A 179 41.18 0.60 16.53
CA TYR A 179 41.19 -0.83 16.23
C TYR A 179 39.84 -1.47 16.56
N ALA A 180 39.33 -1.24 17.76
CA ALA A 180 38.00 -1.71 18.14
C ALA A 180 36.88 -1.15 17.21
N THR A 181 37.00 0.13 16.84
CA THR A 181 36.06 0.76 15.89
C THR A 181 36.05 0.04 14.54
N LEU A 182 37.22 -0.18 13.95
CA LEU A 182 37.30 -0.87 12.63
C LEU A 182 36.81 -2.31 12.70
N ASN A 183 37.11 -3.03 13.78
CA ASN A 183 36.62 -4.40 13.97
C ASN A 183 35.09 -4.43 14.13
N ALA A 184 34.53 -3.52 14.87
CA ALA A 184 33.09 -3.41 15.02
C ALA A 184 32.39 -3.01 13.70
N VAL A 185 32.93 -2.06 12.93
CA VAL A 185 32.42 -1.71 11.58
C VAL A 185 32.54 -2.91 10.64
N ARG A 186 33.60 -3.68 10.70
CA ARG A 186 33.73 -4.91 9.90
C ARG A 186 32.64 -5.92 10.23
N ARG A 187 32.34 -6.16 11.51
CA ARG A 187 31.24 -7.03 11.93
C ARG A 187 29.88 -6.51 11.49
N THR A 188 29.66 -5.20 11.53
CA THR A 188 28.46 -4.56 11.01
C THR A 188 28.20 -4.93 9.54
N LEU A 189 29.25 -5.07 8.75
CA LEU A 189 29.17 -5.44 7.34
C LEU A 189 29.30 -6.96 7.09
N GLY A 190 29.46 -7.78 8.14
CA GLY A 190 29.77 -9.20 8.00
C GLY A 190 28.60 -10.10 7.65
N GLY A 191 27.36 -9.68 7.92
CA GLY A 191 26.16 -10.46 7.65
C GLY A 191 25.68 -10.40 6.21
N ASP A 192 24.78 -11.30 5.85
CA ASP A 192 24.06 -11.30 4.58
C ASP A 192 22.63 -10.81 4.84
N LEU A 193 22.45 -9.48 4.82
CA LEU A 193 21.22 -8.81 5.15
C LEU A 193 20.33 -8.66 3.92
N PRO A 194 19.00 -8.65 4.08
CA PRO A 194 18.10 -8.22 3.02
C PRO A 194 18.33 -6.73 2.70
N PHE A 195 18.03 -6.32 1.46
CA PHE A 195 18.38 -4.97 1.04
C PHE A 195 17.76 -3.84 1.91
N PRO A 196 16.54 -3.96 2.49
CA PRO A 196 16.03 -2.95 3.40
C PRO A 196 16.92 -2.75 4.63
N ALA A 197 17.45 -3.84 5.19
CA ALA A 197 18.38 -3.80 6.31
C ALA A 197 19.70 -3.13 5.95
N TRP A 198 20.21 -3.39 4.76
CA TRP A 198 21.40 -2.71 4.25
C TRP A 198 21.20 -1.21 4.13
N VAL A 199 20.02 -0.75 3.71
CA VAL A 199 19.69 0.68 3.59
C VAL A 199 19.64 1.36 4.96
N GLU A 200 18.93 0.74 5.91
CA GLU A 200 18.85 1.26 7.28
C GLU A 200 20.23 1.32 7.93
N LEU A 201 21.01 0.27 7.76
CA LEU A 201 22.38 0.20 8.26
C LEU A 201 23.27 1.24 7.60
N ALA A 202 23.15 1.46 6.30
CA ALA A 202 23.88 2.50 5.58
C ALA A 202 23.58 3.89 6.14
N ALA A 203 22.30 4.20 6.39
CA ALA A 203 21.91 5.47 6.98
C ALA A 203 22.50 5.64 8.39
N ALA A 204 22.47 4.59 9.20
CA ALA A 204 23.03 4.61 10.54
C ALA A 204 24.57 4.72 10.54
N LEU A 205 25.27 4.04 9.63
CA LEU A 205 26.72 4.16 9.43
C LEU A 205 27.11 5.57 9.00
N ASP A 206 26.36 6.14 8.06
CA ASP A 206 26.62 7.46 7.53
C ASP A 206 26.41 8.56 8.60
N ALA A 207 25.31 8.45 9.33
CA ALA A 207 25.01 9.34 10.47
C ALA A 207 26.09 9.25 11.58
N SER A 208 26.73 8.08 11.70
CA SER A 208 27.80 7.83 12.68
C SER A 208 29.21 8.24 12.20
N GLY A 209 29.32 8.83 10.99
CA GLY A 209 30.61 9.28 10.45
C GLY A 209 31.43 8.18 9.76
N PHE A 210 30.80 7.09 9.31
CA PHE A 210 31.45 6.02 8.56
C PHE A 210 30.98 5.99 7.08
N PRO A 211 31.20 7.05 6.27
CA PRO A 211 30.64 7.16 4.92
C PRO A 211 31.10 6.07 3.94
N ALA A 212 32.37 5.60 4.08
CA ALA A 212 32.88 4.52 3.25
C ALA A 212 32.14 3.19 3.53
N ALA A 213 31.90 2.87 4.79
CA ALA A 213 31.13 1.70 5.18
C ALA A 213 29.65 1.82 4.74
N ALA A 214 29.07 3.01 4.84
CA ALA A 214 27.73 3.29 4.34
C ALA A 214 27.62 3.07 2.83
N ASN A 215 28.61 3.48 2.03
CA ASN A 215 28.64 3.24 0.60
C ASN A 215 28.69 1.74 0.29
N LEU A 216 29.52 0.97 1.01
CA LEU A 216 29.57 -0.50 0.87
C LEU A 216 28.22 -1.15 1.21
N ALA A 217 27.53 -0.67 2.23
CA ALA A 217 26.20 -1.16 2.58
C ALA A 217 25.16 -0.85 1.48
N LEU A 218 25.19 0.35 0.89
CA LEU A 218 24.34 0.71 -0.24
C LEU A 218 24.63 -0.12 -1.50
N ASP A 219 25.92 -0.41 -1.77
CA ASP A 219 26.28 -1.28 -2.90
C ASP A 219 25.83 -2.73 -2.67
N ARG A 220 25.80 -3.19 -1.43
CA ARG A 220 25.24 -4.50 -1.07
C ARG A 220 23.73 -4.50 -1.21
N ALA A 221 23.05 -3.43 -0.76
CA ALA A 221 21.62 -3.26 -0.96
C ALA A 221 21.25 -3.36 -2.45
N ARG A 222 21.99 -2.67 -3.33
CA ARG A 222 21.75 -2.73 -4.79
C ARG A 222 21.94 -4.15 -5.33
N ARG A 223 22.99 -4.85 -4.91
CA ARG A 223 23.26 -6.23 -5.39
C ARG A 223 22.20 -7.21 -4.90
N ASP A 224 21.76 -7.09 -3.66
CA ASP A 224 20.71 -7.93 -3.10
C ASP A 224 19.37 -7.66 -3.79
N ALA A 225 19.02 -6.39 -4.02
CA ALA A 225 17.83 -6.03 -4.77
C ALA A 225 17.84 -6.61 -6.20
N ALA A 226 18.97 -6.50 -6.90
CA ALA A 226 19.14 -7.07 -8.25
C ALA A 226 19.05 -8.60 -8.25
N ALA A 227 19.66 -9.26 -7.26
CA ALA A 227 19.63 -10.72 -7.13
C ALA A 227 18.21 -11.25 -6.85
N ARG A 228 17.36 -10.45 -6.23
CA ARG A 228 15.95 -10.79 -5.95
C ARG A 228 14.98 -10.34 -7.05
N GLY A 229 15.48 -9.84 -8.18
CA GLY A 229 14.63 -9.37 -9.29
C GLY A 229 13.83 -8.12 -8.98
N TYR A 230 14.35 -7.24 -8.10
CA TYR A 230 13.69 -5.97 -7.81
C TYR A 230 13.52 -5.13 -9.07
N ASP A 231 12.29 -4.67 -9.31
CA ASP A 231 11.98 -3.81 -10.46
C ASP A 231 11.92 -2.33 -10.01
N PRO A 232 12.88 -1.49 -10.43
CA PRO A 232 12.88 -0.07 -10.10
C PRO A 232 11.74 0.72 -10.73
N GLU A 233 11.01 0.17 -11.70
CA GLU A 233 9.82 0.82 -12.27
C GLU A 233 8.60 0.71 -11.37
N VAL A 234 8.62 -0.20 -10.40
CA VAL A 234 7.56 -0.33 -9.40
C VAL A 234 7.47 0.96 -8.59
N ARG A 235 6.26 1.46 -8.49
CA ARG A 235 5.98 2.64 -7.68
C ARG A 235 5.89 2.26 -6.21
N VAL A 236 6.67 2.92 -5.38
CA VAL A 236 6.74 2.67 -3.94
C VAL A 236 6.01 3.77 -3.18
N SER A 237 5.08 3.40 -2.29
CA SER A 237 4.43 4.35 -1.39
C SER A 237 5.43 4.89 -0.36
N ARG A 238 5.09 6.02 0.27
CA ARG A 238 5.92 6.57 1.33
C ARG A 238 6.05 5.61 2.51
N GLU A 239 4.98 4.93 2.87
CA GLU A 239 4.97 3.95 3.96
C GLU A 239 5.83 2.74 3.63
N ALA A 240 5.74 2.22 2.42
CA ALA A 240 6.60 1.14 1.98
C ALA A 240 8.08 1.55 1.96
N LEU A 241 8.38 2.80 1.59
CA LEU A 241 9.74 3.31 1.62
C LEU A 241 10.30 3.39 3.06
N PHE A 242 9.44 3.58 4.07
CA PHE A 242 9.84 3.43 5.48
C PHE A 242 10.29 2.00 5.79
N ALA A 243 9.61 0.99 5.27
CA ALA A 243 10.02 -0.40 5.41
C ALA A 243 11.37 -0.71 4.77
N TYR A 244 11.81 0.10 3.82
CA TYR A 244 13.13 0.03 3.17
C TYR A 244 14.21 0.88 3.86
N GLY A 245 14.07 1.19 5.14
CA GLY A 245 15.03 2.02 5.88
C GLY A 245 14.92 3.52 5.58
N ASN A 246 13.83 3.95 4.97
CA ASN A 246 13.47 5.35 4.71
C ASN A 246 14.58 6.18 4.05
N PRO A 247 15.13 5.78 2.90
CA PRO A 247 16.23 6.51 2.25
C PRO A 247 15.85 7.94 1.87
N SER A 248 14.59 8.20 1.51
CA SER A 248 14.11 9.55 1.18
C SER A 248 14.07 10.48 2.40
N GLY A 249 13.72 9.97 3.57
CA GLY A 249 13.75 10.71 4.82
C GLY A 249 15.18 11.08 5.23
N TYR A 250 16.10 10.14 5.04
CA TYR A 250 17.53 10.40 5.30
C TYR A 250 18.09 11.45 4.33
N VAL A 251 17.77 11.39 3.04
CA VAL A 251 18.12 12.43 2.07
C VAL A 251 17.56 13.79 2.52
N GLY A 252 16.30 13.84 2.92
CA GLY A 252 15.68 15.07 3.44
C GLY A 252 16.54 15.70 4.56
N THR A 253 16.97 14.89 5.52
CA THR A 253 17.85 15.32 6.62
C THR A 253 19.19 15.85 6.11
N LEU A 254 19.81 15.17 5.14
CA LEU A 254 21.09 15.64 4.56
C LEU A 254 20.94 16.98 3.81
N LEU A 255 19.83 17.17 3.11
CA LEU A 255 19.50 18.42 2.42
C LEU A 255 19.24 19.57 3.41
N ASP A 256 18.54 19.28 4.51
CA ASP A 256 18.30 20.26 5.58
C ASP A 256 19.61 20.70 6.26
N GLN A 257 20.59 19.79 6.36
CA GLN A 257 21.91 20.04 6.89
C GLN A 257 22.87 20.70 5.88
N GLY A 258 22.46 20.91 4.62
CA GLY A 258 23.32 21.44 3.55
C GLY A 258 24.42 20.47 3.09
N ARG A 259 24.36 19.18 3.46
CA ARG A 259 25.37 18.16 3.13
C ARG A 259 25.14 17.59 1.72
N LEU A 260 25.17 18.48 0.69
CA LEU A 260 24.78 18.10 -0.68
C LEU A 260 25.67 17.01 -1.30
N GLY A 261 26.98 17.04 -1.08
CA GLY A 261 27.87 16.00 -1.60
C GLY A 261 27.56 14.59 -1.02
N ARG A 262 27.07 14.53 0.22
CA ARG A 262 26.62 13.27 0.79
C ARG A 262 25.21 12.90 0.31
N ALA A 263 24.33 13.87 0.22
CA ALA A 263 22.99 13.69 -0.35
C ALA A 263 23.04 13.14 -1.78
N GLU A 264 24.03 13.53 -2.59
CA GLU A 264 24.21 13.03 -3.96
C GLU A 264 24.32 11.50 -4.04
N VAL A 265 25.07 10.87 -3.15
CA VAL A 265 25.21 9.41 -3.12
C VAL A 265 23.85 8.73 -2.89
N TRP A 266 23.07 9.26 -1.95
CA TRP A 266 21.76 8.76 -1.63
C TRP A 266 20.70 9.10 -2.69
N MET A 267 20.81 10.26 -3.31
CA MET A 267 19.95 10.63 -4.44
C MET A 267 20.17 9.71 -5.63
N ARG A 268 21.42 9.34 -5.93
CA ARG A 268 21.73 8.33 -6.94
C ARG A 268 21.18 6.96 -6.56
N TYR A 269 21.28 6.57 -5.29
CA TYR A 269 20.67 5.34 -4.80
C TYR A 269 19.15 5.33 -5.02
N LEU A 270 18.45 6.40 -4.65
CA LEU A 270 17.01 6.53 -4.89
C LEU A 270 16.67 6.48 -6.38
N ARG A 271 17.46 7.16 -7.21
CA ARG A 271 17.28 7.16 -8.65
C ARG A 271 17.44 5.77 -9.26
N ASP A 272 18.38 4.99 -8.77
CA ASP A 272 18.70 3.67 -9.29
C ASP A 272 17.70 2.60 -8.84
N LEU A 273 17.20 2.63 -7.61
CA LEU A 273 16.35 1.59 -7.04
C LEU A 273 14.90 1.99 -6.81
N HIS A 274 14.64 3.25 -6.48
CA HIS A 274 13.29 3.73 -6.16
C HIS A 274 12.95 5.03 -6.87
N PRO A 275 13.15 5.14 -8.19
CA PRO A 275 12.92 6.42 -8.87
C PRO A 275 11.48 6.91 -8.74
N ARG A 276 10.54 5.99 -8.61
CA ARG A 276 9.10 6.26 -8.63
C ARG A 276 8.45 6.12 -7.24
N PHE A 277 9.04 6.70 -6.21
CA PHE A 277 8.41 6.71 -4.89
C PHE A 277 7.49 7.92 -4.69
N GLU A 278 6.53 7.79 -3.78
CA GLU A 278 5.61 8.86 -3.41
C GLU A 278 6.36 10.05 -2.80
N GLY A 279 6.22 11.22 -3.41
CA GLY A 279 6.96 12.43 -3.04
C GLY A 279 8.32 12.57 -3.74
N GLY A 280 8.75 11.60 -4.52
CA GLY A 280 9.99 11.62 -5.28
C GLY A 280 10.17 12.86 -6.15
N PRO A 281 9.20 13.22 -7.02
CA PRO A 281 9.32 14.41 -7.85
C PRO A 281 9.55 15.72 -7.10
N ALA A 282 8.97 15.84 -5.89
CA ALA A 282 9.20 17.02 -5.03
C ALA A 282 10.62 17.03 -4.44
N LEU A 283 11.11 15.85 -4.01
CA LEU A 283 12.46 15.71 -3.50
C LEU A 283 13.50 15.98 -4.58
N TYR A 284 13.30 15.48 -5.81
CA TYR A 284 14.19 15.70 -6.94
C TYR A 284 14.22 17.18 -7.37
N ALA A 285 13.05 17.84 -7.40
CA ALA A 285 12.98 19.28 -7.69
C ALA A 285 13.73 20.09 -6.63
N ARG A 286 13.50 19.81 -5.34
CA ARG A 286 14.21 20.46 -4.24
C ARG A 286 15.72 20.28 -4.34
N TYR A 287 16.18 19.07 -4.67
CA TYR A 287 17.62 18.81 -4.84
C TYR A 287 18.18 19.57 -6.02
N ALA A 288 17.47 19.62 -7.16
CA ALA A 288 17.88 20.40 -8.31
C ALA A 288 18.01 21.90 -7.99
N ASP A 289 17.04 22.46 -7.23
CA ASP A 289 17.08 23.87 -6.84
C ASP A 289 18.28 24.17 -5.92
N LEU A 290 18.64 23.24 -5.02
CA LEU A 290 19.82 23.38 -4.18
C LEU A 290 21.14 23.27 -4.98
N LEU A 291 21.19 22.41 -5.99
CA LEU A 291 22.34 22.32 -6.91
C LEU A 291 22.50 23.62 -7.69
N GLU A 292 21.41 24.19 -8.20
CA GLU A 292 21.43 25.46 -8.91
C GLU A 292 21.92 26.61 -8.03
N ALA A 293 21.44 26.66 -6.77
CA ALA A 293 21.91 27.64 -5.77
C ALA A 293 23.42 27.54 -5.50
N GLN A 294 24.04 26.36 -5.73
CA GLN A 294 25.49 26.16 -5.65
C GLN A 294 26.23 26.42 -6.98
N GLY A 295 25.53 26.87 -8.03
CA GLY A 295 26.13 27.08 -9.35
C GLY A 295 26.31 25.81 -10.19
N ARG A 296 25.78 24.66 -9.76
CA ARG A 296 25.82 23.37 -10.46
C ARG A 296 24.62 23.23 -11.42
N SER A 297 24.44 24.22 -12.29
CA SER A 297 23.26 24.34 -13.16
C SER A 297 23.08 23.18 -14.14
N GLY A 298 24.17 22.61 -14.66
CA GLY A 298 24.11 21.44 -15.55
C GLY A 298 23.51 20.21 -14.86
N GLU A 299 23.93 19.92 -13.65
CA GLU A 299 23.41 18.80 -12.86
C GLU A 299 21.97 19.06 -12.38
N ALA A 300 21.65 20.31 -12.04
CA ALA A 300 20.27 20.70 -11.71
C ALA A 300 19.32 20.43 -12.88
N GLU A 301 19.72 20.75 -14.12
CA GLU A 301 18.90 20.49 -15.30
C GLU A 301 18.78 18.99 -15.60
N GLU A 302 19.85 18.19 -15.40
CA GLU A 302 19.78 16.73 -15.52
C GLU A 302 18.71 16.13 -14.57
N TRP A 303 18.66 16.59 -13.32
CA TRP A 303 17.64 16.14 -12.36
C TRP A 303 16.23 16.62 -12.71
N ARG A 304 16.10 17.83 -13.26
CA ARG A 304 14.81 18.33 -13.76
C ARG A 304 14.32 17.53 -14.97
N GLN A 305 15.23 17.21 -15.89
CA GLN A 305 14.92 16.36 -17.04
C GLN A 305 14.49 14.96 -16.60
N PHE A 306 15.24 14.32 -15.70
CA PHE A 306 14.87 13.04 -15.11
C PHE A 306 13.46 13.09 -14.48
N THR A 307 13.13 14.15 -13.75
CA THR A 307 11.79 14.31 -13.15
C THR A 307 10.70 14.45 -14.22
N ARG A 308 10.97 15.11 -15.34
CA ARG A 308 10.04 15.20 -16.47
C ARG A 308 9.81 13.84 -17.14
N GLU A 309 10.87 13.10 -17.35
CA GLU A 309 10.83 11.75 -17.92
C GLU A 309 10.04 10.77 -17.04
N LEU A 310 10.21 10.84 -15.73
CA LEU A 310 9.42 10.04 -14.78
C LEU A 310 7.91 10.28 -14.88
N ARG A 311 7.50 11.48 -15.27
CA ARG A 311 6.09 11.85 -15.44
C ARG A 311 5.50 11.41 -16.78
N ALA A 312 6.34 11.16 -17.77
CA ALA A 312 5.91 10.91 -19.15
C ALA A 312 5.57 9.44 -19.45
N GLY A 313 5.86 8.50 -18.56
CA GLY A 313 5.70 7.07 -18.82
C GLY A 313 4.47 6.43 -18.15
N THR A 314 4.02 5.30 -18.71
CA THR A 314 3.08 4.39 -18.07
C THR A 314 3.70 3.81 -16.80
N LEU A 315 2.99 3.91 -15.71
CA LEU A 315 3.47 3.54 -14.39
C LEU A 315 2.93 2.17 -14.00
N TYR A 316 3.82 1.27 -13.63
CA TYR A 316 3.47 0.10 -12.82
C TYR A 316 3.22 0.61 -11.40
N ASN A 317 1.97 0.83 -11.07
CA ASN A 317 1.61 1.49 -9.83
C ASN A 317 1.27 0.46 -8.77
N LEU A 318 2.22 0.10 -7.95
CA LEU A 318 1.97 -0.56 -6.68
C LEU A 318 1.95 0.50 -5.57
N GLY A 319 0.84 1.16 -5.35
CA GLY A 319 0.78 2.17 -4.30
C GLY A 319 -0.60 2.74 -4.03
N ALA A 320 -0.73 3.37 -2.87
CA ALA A 320 -1.98 3.97 -2.42
C ALA A 320 -2.17 5.43 -2.89
N GLU A 321 -1.33 5.95 -3.80
CA GLU A 321 -1.38 7.36 -4.18
C GLU A 321 -2.64 7.73 -4.95
N ALA A 322 -3.06 6.89 -5.92
CA ALA A 322 -4.29 7.15 -6.66
C ALA A 322 -5.53 7.08 -5.76
N PRO A 323 -5.75 6.05 -4.92
CA PRO A 323 -6.81 6.07 -3.92
C PRO A 323 -6.73 7.25 -2.96
N ARG A 324 -5.55 7.71 -2.57
CA ARG A 324 -5.40 8.90 -1.72
C ARG A 324 -5.83 10.17 -2.43
N ARG A 325 -5.47 10.36 -3.71
CA ARG A 325 -5.96 11.49 -4.52
C ARG A 325 -7.48 11.46 -4.67
N VAL A 326 -8.05 10.28 -4.94
CA VAL A 326 -9.51 10.08 -5.01
C VAL A 326 -10.15 10.41 -3.66
N ARG A 327 -9.59 9.95 -2.55
CA ARG A 327 -10.04 10.28 -1.20
C ARG A 327 -10.08 11.79 -0.97
N ASP A 328 -9.01 12.49 -1.32
CA ASP A 328 -8.90 13.94 -1.07
C ASP A 328 -9.84 14.74 -1.97
N ALA A 329 -10.04 14.30 -3.21
CA ALA A 329 -11.09 14.86 -4.08
C ALA A 329 -12.50 14.61 -3.51
N LEU A 330 -12.78 13.41 -3.02
CA LEU A 330 -14.09 13.08 -2.43
C LEU A 330 -14.32 13.79 -1.09
N ARG A 331 -13.28 14.06 -0.31
CA ARG A 331 -13.38 14.95 0.86
C ARG A 331 -13.84 16.33 0.47
N LEU A 332 -13.22 16.93 -0.56
CA LEU A 332 -13.63 18.24 -1.08
C LEU A 332 -15.08 18.20 -1.56
N VAL A 333 -15.45 17.23 -2.39
CA VAL A 333 -16.81 17.06 -2.91
C VAL A 333 -17.82 16.87 -1.79
N THR A 334 -17.52 16.01 -0.81
CA THR A 334 -18.41 15.77 0.34
C THR A 334 -18.65 17.04 1.14
N LEU A 335 -17.60 17.81 1.44
CA LEU A 335 -17.73 19.09 2.15
C LEU A 335 -18.49 20.13 1.33
N ALA A 336 -18.22 20.22 0.02
CA ALA A 336 -18.93 21.10 -0.88
C ALA A 336 -20.44 20.78 -0.93
N LEU A 337 -20.78 19.50 -1.03
CA LEU A 337 -22.16 19.03 -1.04
C LEU A 337 -22.86 19.27 0.30
N LEU A 338 -22.19 19.05 1.42
CA LEU A 338 -22.73 19.35 2.76
C LEU A 338 -23.01 20.84 2.91
N LEU A 339 -22.09 21.71 2.50
CA LEU A 339 -22.26 23.16 2.55
C LEU A 339 -23.40 23.62 1.62
N ALA A 340 -23.43 23.13 0.39
CA ALA A 340 -24.48 23.47 -0.58
C ALA A 340 -25.86 22.99 -0.11
N LEU A 341 -25.96 21.76 0.38
CA LEU A 341 -27.22 21.19 0.89
C LEU A 341 -27.70 21.95 2.14
N GLY A 342 -26.76 22.20 3.08
CA GLY A 342 -27.07 23.00 4.28
C GLY A 342 -27.54 24.41 3.94
N ALA A 343 -26.87 25.09 3.00
CA ALA A 343 -27.25 26.42 2.53
C ALA A 343 -28.63 26.42 1.85
N ALA A 344 -28.90 25.43 0.99
CA ALA A 344 -30.18 25.24 0.32
C ALA A 344 -31.32 25.02 1.35
N LEU A 345 -31.12 24.08 2.29
CA LEU A 345 -32.09 23.78 3.34
C LEU A 345 -32.36 25.02 4.24
N LEU A 346 -31.29 25.70 4.65
CA LEU A 346 -31.45 26.93 5.47
C LEU A 346 -32.25 28.00 4.74
N THR A 347 -31.91 28.25 3.48
CA THR A 347 -32.60 29.27 2.67
C THR A 347 -34.07 28.90 2.46
N LEU A 348 -34.35 27.63 2.15
CA LEU A 348 -35.72 27.15 2.02
C LEU A 348 -36.48 27.26 3.32
N THR A 349 -35.87 26.95 4.44
CA THR A 349 -36.49 27.07 5.77
C THR A 349 -36.82 28.50 6.09
N VAL A 350 -35.89 29.45 5.87
CA VAL A 350 -36.13 30.89 6.10
C VAL A 350 -37.22 31.43 5.18
N ARG A 351 -37.23 30.99 3.90
CA ARG A 351 -38.27 31.39 2.94
C ARG A 351 -39.65 30.85 3.33
N ALA A 352 -39.72 29.60 3.72
CA ALA A 352 -40.97 28.93 4.07
C ALA A 352 -41.49 29.32 5.44
N TRP A 353 -40.64 29.85 6.32
CA TRP A 353 -40.97 30.10 7.73
C TRP A 353 -42.22 30.97 7.93
N ARG A 354 -42.33 32.05 7.17
CA ARG A 354 -43.47 32.97 7.26
C ARG A 354 -44.74 32.33 6.70
N VAL A 355 -44.66 31.80 5.48
CA VAL A 355 -45.78 31.11 4.80
C VAL A 355 -46.32 29.99 5.65
N GLN A 356 -45.45 29.19 6.23
CA GLN A 356 -45.82 28.11 7.15
C GLN A 356 -46.55 28.63 8.40
N GLY A 357 -46.16 29.81 8.92
CA GLY A 357 -46.83 30.43 10.05
C GLY A 357 -48.26 30.82 9.73
N GLU A 358 -48.48 31.38 8.56
CA GLU A 358 -49.79 31.76 8.06
C GLU A 358 -50.68 30.54 7.78
N ASP A 359 -50.17 29.53 7.07
CA ASP A 359 -50.88 28.29 6.75
C ASP A 359 -51.27 27.47 7.99
N THR A 360 -50.50 27.54 9.07
CA THR A 360 -50.79 26.81 10.30
C THR A 360 -51.61 27.61 11.32
N ARG A 361 -51.82 28.90 11.10
CA ARG A 361 -52.60 29.80 12.00
C ARG A 361 -54.04 29.32 12.24
N PRO A 362 -54.78 28.90 11.19
CA PRO A 362 -56.14 28.38 11.38
C PRO A 362 -56.17 27.09 12.20
N LEU A 363 -55.07 26.36 12.28
CA LEU A 363 -54.92 25.08 12.99
C LEU A 363 -54.38 25.27 14.42
N GLY A 364 -54.39 26.49 14.95
CA GLY A 364 -53.85 26.82 16.26
C GLY A 364 -52.36 27.10 16.32
N GLY A 365 -51.73 27.37 15.16
CA GLY A 365 -50.31 27.66 15.04
C GLY A 365 -49.46 26.40 14.84
N ARG A 366 -48.15 26.59 14.70
CA ARG A 366 -47.21 25.54 14.32
C ARG A 366 -47.17 24.34 15.30
N TRP A 367 -47.15 24.61 16.58
CA TRP A 367 -47.08 23.55 17.61
C TRP A 367 -48.43 22.86 17.84
N ALA A 368 -49.50 23.63 18.01
CA ALA A 368 -50.82 23.05 18.23
C ALA A 368 -51.30 22.22 17.04
N SER A 369 -51.03 22.69 15.81
CA SER A 369 -51.34 21.92 14.62
C SER A 369 -50.50 20.64 14.51
N TRP A 370 -49.29 20.61 15.06
CA TRP A 370 -48.41 19.38 15.06
C TRP A 370 -48.98 18.30 15.97
N VAL A 371 -49.49 18.66 17.09
CA VAL A 371 -50.07 17.73 18.07
C VAL A 371 -51.47 17.32 17.69
N ARG A 372 -52.35 18.34 17.43
CA ARG A 372 -53.79 18.13 17.26
C ARG A 372 -54.21 17.67 15.86
N HIS A 373 -53.42 17.97 14.85
CA HIS A 373 -53.74 17.67 13.44
C HIS A 373 -52.61 16.85 12.77
N PRO A 374 -52.52 15.56 13.03
CA PRO A 374 -51.43 14.74 12.49
C PRO A 374 -51.33 14.75 10.97
N LEU A 375 -52.47 14.81 10.25
CA LEU A 375 -52.47 14.90 8.79
C LEU A 375 -51.93 16.24 8.25
N SER A 376 -51.89 17.28 9.06
CA SER A 376 -51.28 18.56 8.71
C SER A 376 -49.79 18.64 8.99
N ARG A 377 -49.18 17.56 9.52
CA ARG A 377 -47.74 17.52 9.82
C ARG A 377 -46.90 17.74 8.57
N ALA A 378 -47.36 17.28 7.43
CA ALA A 378 -46.70 17.51 6.15
C ALA A 378 -46.56 19.02 5.85
N ARG A 379 -47.58 19.83 6.18
CA ARG A 379 -47.56 21.30 5.96
C ARG A 379 -46.50 22.04 6.79
N ARG A 380 -45.75 21.37 7.65
CA ARG A 380 -44.72 21.95 8.50
C ARG A 380 -43.31 21.67 8.03
N ALA A 381 -43.15 20.76 7.11
CA ALA A 381 -41.84 20.53 6.51
C ALA A 381 -41.56 21.64 5.50
N ALA A 382 -40.59 22.50 5.79
CA ALA A 382 -40.23 23.66 4.94
C ALA A 382 -39.92 23.22 3.48
N VAL A 383 -39.38 22.06 3.30
CA VAL A 383 -39.06 21.45 1.98
C VAL A 383 -40.31 21.30 1.11
N LEU A 384 -41.50 21.09 1.68
CA LEU A 384 -42.73 20.90 0.91
C LEU A 384 -43.24 22.19 0.24
N TYR A 385 -42.80 23.37 0.73
CA TYR A 385 -43.10 24.65 0.10
C TYR A 385 -42.19 24.95 -1.11
N ALA A 386 -41.15 24.16 -1.31
CA ALA A 386 -40.26 24.28 -2.46
C ALA A 386 -40.93 23.80 -3.74
N PRO A 387 -40.69 24.45 -4.89
CA PRO A 387 -41.12 23.96 -6.19
C PRO A 387 -40.37 22.62 -6.52
N ALA A 388 -40.94 21.84 -7.47
CA ALA A 388 -40.42 20.54 -7.81
C ALA A 388 -38.93 20.55 -8.19
N GLY A 389 -38.50 21.58 -8.94
CA GLY A 389 -37.07 21.70 -9.34
C GLY A 389 -36.12 21.86 -8.16
N GLU A 390 -36.52 22.61 -7.11
CA GLU A 390 -35.70 22.73 -5.89
C GLU A 390 -35.69 21.45 -5.07
N ARG A 391 -36.81 20.73 -5.00
CA ARG A 391 -36.87 19.44 -4.33
C ARG A 391 -35.98 18.41 -5.05
N LEU A 392 -35.98 18.40 -6.39
CA LEU A 392 -35.08 17.58 -7.20
C LEU A 392 -33.61 17.94 -6.97
N LEU A 393 -33.29 19.23 -6.86
CA LEU A 393 -31.93 19.68 -6.52
C LEU A 393 -31.51 19.14 -5.16
N LEU A 394 -32.38 19.22 -4.13
CA LEU A 394 -32.07 18.67 -2.81
C LEU A 394 -31.85 17.16 -2.85
N VAL A 395 -32.70 16.43 -3.59
CA VAL A 395 -32.52 14.98 -3.78
C VAL A 395 -31.19 14.69 -4.49
N ALA A 396 -30.85 15.44 -5.54
CA ALA A 396 -29.60 15.29 -6.25
C ALA A 396 -28.37 15.57 -5.36
N LEU A 397 -28.42 16.65 -4.53
CA LEU A 397 -27.37 16.96 -3.58
C LEU A 397 -27.21 15.88 -2.51
N ALA A 398 -28.33 15.36 -1.97
CA ALA A 398 -28.31 14.29 -0.98
C ALA A 398 -27.81 12.95 -1.58
N ALA A 399 -28.24 12.61 -2.80
CA ALA A 399 -27.74 11.44 -3.51
C ALA A 399 -26.24 11.55 -3.81
N GLY A 400 -25.79 12.74 -4.27
CA GLY A 400 -24.37 13.03 -4.44
C GLY A 400 -23.58 12.88 -3.14
N LEU A 401 -24.16 13.31 -2.02
CA LEU A 401 -23.55 13.16 -0.70
C LEU A 401 -23.41 11.70 -0.30
N VAL A 402 -24.43 10.86 -0.50
CA VAL A 402 -24.37 9.42 -0.25
C VAL A 402 -23.24 8.79 -1.06
N VAL A 403 -23.19 9.08 -2.37
CA VAL A 403 -22.15 8.53 -3.27
C VAL A 403 -20.76 9.03 -2.89
N SER A 404 -20.60 10.32 -2.56
CA SER A 404 -19.31 10.89 -2.21
C SER A 404 -18.77 10.37 -0.88
N VAL A 405 -19.64 10.16 0.12
CA VAL A 405 -19.24 9.56 1.41
C VAL A 405 -18.88 8.10 1.26
N ALA A 406 -19.67 7.32 0.51
CA ALA A 406 -19.33 5.94 0.20
C ALA A 406 -18.01 5.84 -0.59
N GLY A 407 -17.81 6.73 -1.56
CA GLY A 407 -16.56 6.80 -2.31
C GLY A 407 -15.37 7.19 -1.43
N TRP A 408 -15.55 8.12 -0.51
CA TRP A 408 -14.51 8.47 0.46
C TRP A 408 -14.14 7.28 1.35
N GLN A 409 -15.13 6.55 1.87
CA GLN A 409 -14.91 5.35 2.66
C GLN A 409 -14.20 4.26 1.82
N TRP A 410 -14.66 4.04 0.58
CA TRP A 410 -14.01 3.15 -0.37
C TRP A 410 -12.55 3.53 -0.62
N ALA A 411 -12.26 4.82 -0.85
CA ALA A 411 -10.91 5.29 -1.08
C ALA A 411 -10.00 5.11 0.16
N ASN A 412 -10.54 5.30 1.37
CA ASN A 412 -9.82 5.07 2.62
C ASN A 412 -9.46 3.58 2.80
N THR A 413 -10.45 2.69 2.62
CA THR A 413 -10.24 1.24 2.77
C THR A 413 -9.30 0.70 1.71
N THR A 414 -9.43 1.16 0.46
CA THR A 414 -8.54 0.80 -0.63
C THR A 414 -7.11 1.28 -0.36
N ALA A 415 -6.94 2.54 0.08
CA ALA A 415 -5.62 3.07 0.41
C ALA A 415 -4.97 2.32 1.58
N ALA A 416 -5.74 1.95 2.61
CA ALA A 416 -5.23 1.19 3.75
C ALA A 416 -4.73 -0.20 3.33
N ARG A 417 -5.49 -0.89 2.49
CA ARG A 417 -5.10 -2.21 1.96
C ARG A 417 -3.90 -2.14 1.02
N LEU A 418 -3.86 -1.15 0.13
CA LEU A 418 -2.73 -0.94 -0.78
C LEU A 418 -1.45 -0.47 -0.08
N ASN A 419 -1.52 -0.01 1.15
CA ASN A 419 -0.34 0.27 1.97
C ASN A 419 0.30 -0.99 2.58
N ALA A 420 -0.30 -2.16 2.38
CA ALA A 420 0.31 -3.39 2.85
C ALA A 420 1.71 -3.58 2.21
N PRO A 421 2.74 -3.90 3.00
CA PRO A 421 4.11 -4.06 2.50
C PRO A 421 4.21 -5.02 1.31
N ALA A 422 3.45 -6.10 1.31
CA ALA A 422 3.40 -7.08 0.24
C ALA A 422 3.10 -6.50 -1.15
N LEU A 423 2.34 -5.41 -1.22
CA LEU A 423 1.96 -4.77 -2.48
C LEU A 423 2.87 -3.61 -2.89
N ASN A 424 3.72 -3.12 -1.97
CA ASN A 424 4.49 -1.89 -2.19
C ASN A 424 6.00 -2.12 -2.19
N ILE A 425 6.45 -3.30 -1.79
CA ILE A 425 7.84 -3.68 -1.75
C ILE A 425 8.18 -4.41 -3.05
N GLY A 426 9.10 -3.90 -3.83
CA GLY A 426 9.61 -4.56 -5.03
C GLY A 426 10.65 -5.65 -4.73
N THR A 427 10.76 -6.15 -3.50
CA THR A 427 11.64 -7.26 -3.14
C THR A 427 10.83 -8.49 -2.82
N TYR A 428 10.89 -9.43 -3.69
CA TYR A 428 10.09 -10.62 -3.68
C TYR A 428 10.98 -11.84 -3.52
N GLY A 429 10.42 -12.93 -3.05
CA GLY A 429 11.07 -14.22 -2.94
C GLY A 429 10.96 -14.86 -1.57
N GLY A 430 11.11 -16.19 -1.53
CA GLY A 430 11.06 -16.98 -0.33
C GLY A 430 9.68 -17.19 0.29
N GLY A 431 8.60 -17.17 -0.49
CA GLY A 431 7.23 -17.38 -0.03
C GLY A 431 6.65 -16.24 0.80
N TRP A 432 7.44 -15.19 1.03
CA TRP A 432 7.03 -14.07 1.86
C TRP A 432 5.97 -13.21 1.18
N TYR A 433 6.12 -12.97 -0.12
CA TYR A 433 5.18 -12.16 -0.88
C TYR A 433 3.80 -12.83 -0.98
N ALA A 434 3.78 -14.12 -1.31
CA ALA A 434 2.54 -14.90 -1.39
C ALA A 434 1.80 -14.93 -0.04
N ALA A 435 2.51 -15.19 1.08
CA ALA A 435 1.92 -15.20 2.41
C ALA A 435 1.31 -13.84 2.78
N ARG A 436 1.99 -12.74 2.48
CA ARG A 436 1.47 -11.39 2.74
C ARG A 436 0.30 -11.01 1.81
N LEU A 437 0.26 -11.57 0.61
CA LEU A 437 -0.83 -11.37 -0.32
C LEU A 437 -2.10 -12.12 0.14
N ASP A 438 -1.93 -13.31 0.69
CA ASP A 438 -3.03 -14.11 1.27
C ASP A 438 -3.70 -13.38 2.45
N ASP A 439 -2.93 -12.66 3.28
CA ASP A 439 -3.44 -11.84 4.38
C ASP A 439 -4.37 -10.70 3.93
N LEU A 440 -4.39 -10.35 2.66
CA LEU A 440 -5.21 -9.24 2.13
C LEU A 440 -6.65 -9.63 1.82
N ASP A 441 -7.01 -10.92 1.91
CA ASP A 441 -8.36 -11.41 1.58
C ASP A 441 -8.84 -10.88 0.22
N LEU A 442 -8.09 -11.19 -0.84
CA LEU A 442 -8.33 -10.68 -2.17
C LEU A 442 -9.61 -11.28 -2.77
N ARG A 443 -10.31 -10.49 -3.55
CA ARG A 443 -11.51 -10.93 -4.26
C ARG A 443 -11.16 -11.84 -5.43
N ALA A 444 -11.99 -12.86 -5.66
CA ALA A 444 -11.86 -13.76 -6.81
C ALA A 444 -12.30 -13.06 -8.11
N VAL A 445 -11.40 -12.24 -8.67
CA VAL A 445 -11.59 -11.52 -9.95
C VAL A 445 -10.30 -11.68 -10.79
N PRO A 446 -10.33 -11.41 -12.12
CA PRO A 446 -9.13 -11.50 -12.96
C PRO A 446 -7.93 -10.71 -12.44
N ASP A 447 -8.17 -9.52 -11.85
CA ASP A 447 -7.10 -8.70 -11.25
C ASP A 447 -6.44 -9.40 -10.06
N THR A 448 -7.21 -10.19 -9.28
CA THR A 448 -6.68 -11.02 -8.19
C THR A 448 -5.86 -12.18 -8.73
N ALA A 449 -6.30 -12.81 -9.82
CA ALA A 449 -5.55 -13.87 -10.49
C ALA A 449 -4.19 -13.34 -11.01
N LEU A 450 -4.14 -12.12 -11.54
CA LEU A 450 -2.89 -11.48 -11.93
C LEU A 450 -1.94 -11.28 -10.74
N LEU A 451 -2.46 -10.78 -9.60
CA LEU A 451 -1.65 -10.61 -8.38
C LEU A 451 -1.12 -11.95 -7.84
N ALA A 452 -2.00 -12.95 -7.73
CA ALA A 452 -1.63 -14.27 -7.24
C ALA A 452 -0.63 -14.98 -8.17
N GLY A 453 -0.81 -14.82 -9.49
CA GLY A 453 0.13 -15.33 -10.49
C GLY A 453 1.49 -14.65 -10.38
N LEU A 454 1.52 -13.33 -10.20
CA LEU A 454 2.74 -12.56 -10.00
C LEU A 454 3.45 -13.00 -8.71
N ALA A 455 2.72 -13.17 -7.60
CA ALA A 455 3.29 -13.66 -6.35
C ALA A 455 3.95 -15.04 -6.51
N ALA A 456 3.25 -15.99 -7.13
CA ALA A 456 3.78 -17.33 -7.39
C ALA A 456 5.01 -17.28 -8.29
N GLN A 457 5.00 -16.47 -9.34
CA GLN A 457 6.15 -16.33 -10.25
C GLN A 457 7.37 -15.75 -9.53
N LEU A 458 7.17 -14.76 -8.66
CA LEU A 458 8.24 -14.12 -7.89
C LEU A 458 8.80 -15.05 -6.81
N ASP A 459 7.99 -15.99 -6.31
CA ASP A 459 8.42 -17.07 -5.42
C ASP A 459 9.08 -18.24 -6.16
N GLY A 460 9.11 -18.20 -7.50
CA GLY A 460 9.76 -19.23 -8.34
C GLY A 460 8.84 -20.41 -8.69
N ASP A 461 7.57 -20.37 -8.32
CA ASP A 461 6.57 -21.39 -8.71
C ASP A 461 5.89 -21.03 -10.03
N ASP A 462 6.60 -21.28 -11.13
CA ASP A 462 6.08 -21.04 -12.48
C ASP A 462 4.85 -21.88 -12.81
N SER A 463 4.60 -23.01 -12.14
CA SER A 463 3.45 -23.84 -12.41
C SER A 463 2.18 -23.24 -11.83
N ALA A 464 2.23 -22.83 -10.57
CA ALA A 464 1.14 -22.09 -9.93
C ALA A 464 0.91 -20.74 -10.60
N ALA A 465 1.98 -20.04 -10.98
CA ALA A 465 1.87 -18.77 -11.70
C ALA A 465 1.07 -18.91 -13.00
N ARG A 466 1.37 -19.91 -13.83
CA ARG A 466 0.64 -20.15 -15.08
C ARG A 466 -0.83 -20.52 -14.86
N GLU A 467 -1.13 -21.31 -13.85
CA GLU A 467 -2.51 -21.65 -13.49
C GLU A 467 -3.30 -20.41 -13.10
N ARG A 468 -2.69 -19.52 -12.33
CA ARG A 468 -3.31 -18.25 -11.94
C ARG A 468 -3.51 -17.31 -13.13
N TYR A 469 -2.49 -17.13 -13.98
CA TYR A 469 -2.61 -16.28 -15.16
C TYR A 469 -3.67 -16.80 -16.16
N ALA A 470 -3.89 -18.11 -16.24
CA ALA A 470 -4.95 -18.70 -17.04
C ALA A 470 -6.37 -18.25 -16.58
N GLN A 471 -6.53 -17.83 -15.34
CA GLN A 471 -7.79 -17.27 -14.82
C GLN A 471 -8.01 -15.81 -15.23
N ALA A 472 -7.02 -15.14 -15.85
CA ALA A 472 -7.10 -13.79 -16.41
C ALA A 472 -6.83 -13.80 -17.93
N PRO A 473 -7.61 -14.53 -18.74
CA PRO A 473 -7.36 -14.66 -20.16
C PRO A 473 -7.52 -13.30 -20.86
N GLY A 474 -6.53 -12.94 -21.68
CA GLY A 474 -6.51 -11.67 -22.41
C GLY A 474 -6.04 -10.46 -21.60
N ASP A 475 -5.69 -10.61 -20.32
CA ASP A 475 -5.01 -9.56 -19.59
C ASP A 475 -3.59 -9.38 -20.12
N ALA A 476 -3.26 -8.15 -20.52
CA ALA A 476 -1.97 -7.84 -21.15
C ALA A 476 -0.77 -8.10 -20.23
N CYS A 477 -0.92 -7.84 -18.93
CA CYS A 477 0.12 -8.13 -17.95
C CYS A 477 0.31 -9.63 -17.74
N ALA A 478 -0.79 -10.40 -17.63
CA ALA A 478 -0.74 -11.86 -17.50
C ALA A 478 -0.07 -12.49 -18.73
N LEU A 479 -0.41 -12.04 -19.94
CA LEU A 479 0.21 -12.48 -21.20
C LEU A 479 1.72 -12.17 -21.21
N ASN A 480 2.12 -10.95 -20.84
CA ASN A 480 3.54 -10.62 -20.73
C ASN A 480 4.27 -11.57 -19.76
N ASN A 481 3.72 -11.80 -18.58
CA ASN A 481 4.34 -12.60 -17.55
C ASN A 481 4.41 -14.10 -17.93
N LEU A 482 3.41 -14.61 -18.66
CA LEU A 482 3.48 -15.91 -19.31
C LEU A 482 4.62 -15.99 -20.31
N GLY A 483 4.85 -14.93 -21.10
CA GLY A 483 5.98 -14.81 -22.01
C GLY A 483 7.33 -14.87 -21.27
N VAL A 484 7.42 -14.21 -20.10
CA VAL A 484 8.63 -14.28 -19.25
C VAL A 484 8.89 -15.70 -18.78
N ILE A 485 7.86 -16.44 -18.34
CA ILE A 485 8.00 -17.85 -17.95
C ILE A 485 8.42 -18.71 -19.13
N ALA A 486 7.85 -18.50 -20.32
CA ALA A 486 8.23 -19.24 -21.51
C ALA A 486 9.69 -18.97 -21.90
N GLN A 487 10.12 -17.71 -21.82
CA GLN A 487 11.52 -17.32 -22.09
C GLN A 487 12.49 -17.96 -21.09
N ALA A 488 12.15 -17.98 -19.81
CA ALA A 488 12.98 -18.63 -18.78
C ALA A 488 13.15 -20.14 -19.02
N ARG A 489 12.17 -20.78 -19.66
CA ARG A 489 12.22 -22.21 -20.06
C ARG A 489 12.92 -22.47 -21.38
N GLY A 490 13.39 -21.42 -22.06
CA GLY A 490 14.04 -21.54 -23.36
C GLY A 490 13.07 -21.58 -24.55
N ASP A 491 11.75 -21.46 -24.34
CA ASP A 491 10.76 -21.42 -25.42
C ASP A 491 10.62 -19.98 -25.96
N GLY A 492 11.61 -19.57 -26.76
CA GLY A 492 11.64 -18.25 -27.35
C GLY A 492 10.51 -17.96 -28.34
N PRO A 493 10.07 -18.93 -29.18
CA PRO A 493 8.89 -18.73 -30.02
C PRO A 493 7.62 -18.42 -29.25
N GLN A 494 7.29 -19.22 -28.26
CA GLN A 494 6.11 -19.02 -27.39
C GLN A 494 6.21 -17.69 -26.61
N ALA A 495 7.37 -17.35 -26.09
CA ALA A 495 7.59 -16.08 -25.40
C ALA A 495 7.25 -14.88 -26.28
N ARG A 496 7.76 -14.86 -27.52
CA ARG A 496 7.49 -13.77 -28.46
C ARG A 496 6.01 -13.68 -28.86
N GLU A 497 5.34 -14.81 -28.99
CA GLU A 497 3.91 -14.85 -29.26
C GLU A 497 3.12 -14.20 -28.11
N GLN A 498 3.42 -14.56 -26.86
CA GLN A 498 2.78 -14.01 -25.67
C GLN A 498 3.04 -12.48 -25.55
N TYR A 499 4.26 -12.02 -25.77
CA TYR A 499 4.58 -10.59 -25.75
C TYR A 499 3.82 -9.81 -26.85
N ARG A 500 3.67 -10.37 -28.06
CA ARG A 500 2.88 -9.76 -29.13
C ARG A 500 1.40 -9.70 -28.77
N ALA A 501 0.86 -10.78 -28.19
CA ALA A 501 -0.51 -10.82 -27.71
C ALA A 501 -0.73 -9.77 -26.61
N ALA A 502 0.23 -9.60 -25.71
CA ALA A 502 0.18 -8.56 -24.67
C ALA A 502 0.13 -7.15 -25.27
N LEU A 503 0.95 -6.84 -26.29
CA LEU A 503 0.93 -5.56 -27.00
C LEU A 503 -0.34 -5.37 -27.84
N ALA A 504 -0.90 -6.43 -28.41
CA ALA A 504 -2.17 -6.35 -29.11
C ALA A 504 -3.32 -6.00 -28.16
N ALA A 505 -3.30 -6.55 -26.94
CA ALA A 505 -4.29 -6.23 -25.90
C ALA A 505 -4.09 -4.82 -25.32
N ARG A 506 -2.84 -4.37 -25.15
CA ARG A 506 -2.49 -3.05 -24.63
C ARG A 506 -1.22 -2.51 -25.32
N PRO A 507 -1.36 -1.67 -26.36
CA PRO A 507 -0.22 -1.19 -27.17
C PRO A 507 0.78 -0.28 -26.42
N ASP A 508 0.35 0.38 -25.36
CA ASP A 508 1.15 1.29 -24.54
C ASP A 508 1.94 0.63 -23.43
N LEU A 509 1.87 -0.72 -23.33
CA LEU A 509 2.52 -1.45 -22.25
C LEU A 509 4.04 -1.56 -22.50
N ALA A 510 4.83 -0.99 -21.57
CA ALA A 510 6.28 -0.91 -21.71
C ALA A 510 7.01 -2.27 -21.61
N ALA A 511 6.55 -3.17 -20.71
CA ALA A 511 7.23 -4.45 -20.45
C ALA A 511 7.31 -5.36 -21.69
N PRO A 512 6.21 -5.68 -22.38
CA PRO A 512 6.30 -6.53 -23.57
C PRO A 512 7.02 -5.84 -24.75
N ALA A 513 6.96 -4.50 -24.87
CA ALA A 513 7.72 -3.78 -25.85
C ALA A 513 9.24 -3.91 -25.62
N TYR A 514 9.65 -3.82 -24.36
CA TYR A 514 11.05 -4.07 -23.97
C TYR A 514 11.46 -5.52 -24.24
N ASN A 515 10.63 -6.48 -23.83
CA ASN A 515 10.91 -7.91 -23.98
C ASN A 515 11.02 -8.34 -25.45
N LEU A 516 10.35 -7.63 -26.35
CA LEU A 516 10.47 -7.80 -27.81
C LEU A 516 11.65 -7.02 -28.44
N GLY A 517 12.36 -6.18 -27.65
CA GLY A 517 13.43 -5.32 -28.17
C GLY A 517 12.91 -4.15 -29.03
N LEU A 518 11.63 -3.77 -28.90
CA LEU A 518 11.03 -2.68 -29.68
C LEU A 518 11.32 -1.30 -29.09
N THR A 519 11.60 -1.22 -27.80
CA THR A 519 12.07 0.01 -27.16
C THR A 519 13.55 0.17 -27.47
N PRO A 520 13.99 1.30 -28.07
CA PRO A 520 15.40 1.53 -28.28
C PRO A 520 16.10 1.50 -26.92
N ALA A 521 17.15 0.69 -26.83
CA ALA A 521 18.10 0.75 -25.73
C ALA A 521 18.77 2.12 -25.78
N THR A 522 18.09 3.16 -25.29
CA THR A 522 18.70 4.49 -25.14
C THR A 522 19.68 4.38 -23.99
N PRO A 523 21.01 4.42 -24.23
CA PRO A 523 22.02 4.25 -23.18
C PRO A 523 22.00 5.34 -22.11
N GLY A 524 21.01 6.20 -22.12
CA GLY A 524 20.94 7.40 -21.33
C GLY A 524 20.04 7.35 -20.09
N THR A 525 19.08 6.45 -20.02
CA THR A 525 18.25 6.37 -18.82
C THR A 525 18.92 5.50 -17.77
N LEU A 526 19.04 5.98 -16.57
CA LEU A 526 19.63 5.28 -15.44
C LEU A 526 18.96 3.92 -15.15
N PHE A 527 17.69 3.80 -15.49
CA PHE A 527 16.91 2.58 -15.43
C PHE A 527 17.54 1.41 -16.18
N GLN A 528 18.08 1.69 -17.36
CA GLN A 528 18.66 0.67 -18.22
C GLN A 528 20.04 0.18 -17.74
N ARG A 529 20.70 0.94 -16.86
CA ARG A 529 21.99 0.56 -16.30
C ARG A 529 21.89 -0.44 -15.15
N THR A 530 20.75 -0.53 -14.49
CA THR A 530 20.48 -1.45 -13.39
C THR A 530 19.93 -2.80 -13.85
N TYR A 531 19.32 -2.87 -15.03
CA TYR A 531 18.89 -4.10 -15.65
C TYR A 531 20.04 -4.81 -16.32
N ARG A 532 20.14 -6.12 -16.10
CA ARG A 532 21.01 -6.95 -16.93
C ARG A 532 20.46 -6.94 -18.37
N PRO A 533 21.25 -6.59 -19.36
CA PRO A 533 20.82 -6.72 -20.76
C PRO A 533 20.41 -8.18 -20.98
N ALA A 534 19.20 -8.41 -21.41
CA ALA A 534 18.59 -9.73 -21.67
C ALA A 534 17.68 -10.31 -20.56
N GLU A 535 17.57 -9.73 -19.38
CA GLU A 535 16.53 -10.17 -18.44
C GLU A 535 15.15 -9.65 -18.87
N PRO A 536 14.14 -10.53 -19.04
CA PRO A 536 12.81 -10.09 -19.42
C PRO A 536 12.14 -9.35 -18.27
N ARG A 537 11.39 -8.31 -18.61
CA ARG A 537 10.64 -7.50 -17.63
C ARG A 537 9.30 -8.11 -17.30
N LEU A 538 9.01 -8.21 -16.01
CA LEU A 538 7.68 -8.51 -15.52
C LEU A 538 6.76 -7.30 -15.70
N CYS A 539 5.49 -7.59 -15.88
CA CYS A 539 4.43 -6.60 -15.85
C CYS A 539 3.71 -6.63 -14.51
N TYR A 540 3.54 -5.46 -13.91
CA TYR A 540 2.83 -5.30 -12.63
C TYR A 540 1.44 -4.69 -12.87
N PRO A 541 0.44 -5.01 -12.05
CA PRO A 541 -0.90 -4.44 -12.17
C PRO A 541 -0.88 -2.93 -11.90
N ASP A 542 -1.75 -2.21 -12.60
CA ASP A 542 -1.95 -0.78 -12.38
C ASP A 542 -2.79 -0.50 -11.11
N ASP A 543 -2.85 0.76 -10.68
CA ASP A 543 -3.61 1.19 -9.49
C ASP A 543 -5.08 0.79 -9.53
N ARG A 544 -5.70 0.77 -10.71
CA ARG A 544 -7.10 0.41 -10.87
C ARG A 544 -7.32 -1.08 -10.67
N SER A 545 -6.48 -1.90 -11.28
CA SER A 545 -6.50 -3.36 -11.11
C SER A 545 -6.24 -3.75 -9.67
N LEU A 546 -5.27 -3.10 -9.02
CA LEU A 546 -4.99 -3.28 -7.60
C LEU A 546 -6.18 -2.90 -6.72
N ALA A 547 -6.78 -1.74 -6.96
CA ALA A 547 -7.93 -1.29 -6.21
C ALA A 547 -9.11 -2.28 -6.32
N ARG A 548 -9.34 -2.82 -7.54
CA ARG A 548 -10.38 -3.84 -7.76
C ARG A 548 -10.07 -5.14 -7.06
N ALA A 549 -8.83 -5.60 -7.11
CA ALA A 549 -8.40 -6.83 -6.45
C ALA A 549 -8.58 -6.75 -4.93
N VAL A 550 -8.16 -5.66 -4.30
CA VAL A 550 -8.18 -5.52 -2.83
C VAL A 550 -9.53 -5.09 -2.27
N ASN A 551 -10.35 -4.34 -3.00
CA ASN A 551 -11.60 -3.77 -2.45
C ASN A 551 -12.79 -3.80 -3.42
N GLY A 552 -12.59 -4.22 -4.66
CA GLY A 552 -13.60 -4.16 -5.72
C GLY A 552 -13.86 -2.73 -6.22
N ASP A 553 -14.72 -2.60 -7.21
CA ASP A 553 -15.13 -1.30 -7.74
C ASP A 553 -16.03 -0.54 -6.75
N LEU A 554 -16.01 0.79 -6.84
CA LEU A 554 -16.87 1.66 -6.04
C LEU A 554 -18.37 1.30 -6.17
N SER A 555 -18.82 0.95 -7.37
CA SER A 555 -20.21 0.56 -7.62
C SER A 555 -20.64 -0.68 -6.83
N VAL A 556 -19.78 -1.69 -6.77
CA VAL A 556 -20.01 -2.92 -6.00
C VAL A 556 -20.05 -2.62 -4.51
N THR A 557 -19.12 -1.80 -4.05
CA THR A 557 -19.06 -1.39 -2.64
C THR A 557 -20.29 -0.56 -2.25
N LEU A 558 -20.68 0.40 -3.10
CA LEU A 558 -21.89 1.21 -2.87
C LEU A 558 -23.14 0.36 -2.84
N ALA A 559 -23.29 -0.61 -3.77
CA ALA A 559 -24.43 -1.52 -3.77
C ALA A 559 -24.49 -2.38 -2.50
N ARG A 560 -23.34 -2.84 -1.99
CA ARG A 560 -23.26 -3.55 -0.71
C ARG A 560 -23.67 -2.64 0.45
N ASP A 561 -23.11 -1.43 0.53
CA ASP A 561 -23.38 -0.48 1.61
C ASP A 561 -24.83 0.01 1.63
N LEU A 562 -25.50 0.03 0.47
CA LEU A 562 -26.94 0.32 0.37
C LEU A 562 -27.80 -0.88 0.81
N ARG A 563 -27.34 -2.12 0.62
CA ARG A 563 -28.06 -3.34 1.08
C ARG A 563 -27.91 -3.57 2.59
N ASP A 564 -26.71 -3.29 3.11
CA ASP A 564 -26.40 -3.36 4.54
C ASP A 564 -25.77 -2.04 5.02
N PRO A 565 -26.58 -1.01 5.24
CA PRO A 565 -26.08 0.29 5.65
C PRO A 565 -25.49 0.30 7.07
N LEU A 566 -25.89 -0.63 7.95
CA LEU A 566 -25.34 -0.75 9.30
C LEU A 566 -23.93 -1.36 9.28
N GLY A 567 -23.62 -2.20 8.30
CA GLY A 567 -22.29 -2.74 8.07
C GLY A 567 -21.21 -1.66 7.88
N THR A 568 -21.59 -0.44 7.46
CA THR A 568 -20.66 0.69 7.35
C THR A 568 -20.11 1.17 8.70
N LEU A 569 -20.70 0.77 9.81
CA LEU A 569 -20.25 1.07 11.17
C LEU A 569 -19.26 0.03 11.72
N SER A 570 -19.07 -1.09 11.02
CA SER A 570 -18.17 -2.14 11.47
C SER A 570 -16.71 -1.67 11.40
N PRO A 571 -15.87 -1.93 12.42
CA PRO A 571 -14.48 -1.57 12.38
C PRO A 571 -13.73 -2.41 11.34
N GLY A 572 -12.80 -1.79 10.62
CA GLY A 572 -11.98 -2.47 9.62
C GLY A 572 -10.79 -1.62 9.17
N PRO A 573 -9.81 -2.19 8.47
CA PRO A 573 -8.65 -1.45 7.97
C PRO A 573 -9.09 -0.26 7.09
N GLY A 574 -8.73 0.95 7.50
CA GLY A 574 -9.12 2.19 6.81
C GLY A 574 -10.60 2.57 6.94
N GLN A 575 -11.42 1.79 7.64
CA GLN A 575 -12.84 2.09 7.83
C GLN A 575 -13.03 3.11 8.94
N SER A 576 -13.79 4.17 8.65
CA SER A 576 -14.11 5.22 9.60
C SER A 576 -15.55 5.14 10.06
N VAL A 577 -15.77 4.78 11.31
CA VAL A 577 -17.11 4.75 11.94
C VAL A 577 -17.81 6.12 11.83
N ARG A 578 -17.05 7.23 11.90
CA ARG A 578 -17.60 8.58 11.73
C ARG A 578 -18.20 8.79 10.34
N LEU A 579 -17.52 8.30 9.30
CA LEU A 579 -18.05 8.34 7.93
C LEU A 579 -19.27 7.43 7.77
N GLY A 580 -19.31 6.29 8.45
CA GLY A 580 -20.49 5.41 8.50
C GLY A 580 -21.71 6.16 9.05
N TRP A 581 -21.58 6.90 10.14
CA TRP A 581 -22.66 7.75 10.65
C TRP A 581 -23.09 8.85 9.68
N VAL A 582 -22.14 9.50 9.00
CA VAL A 582 -22.46 10.50 7.98
C VAL A 582 -23.19 9.85 6.79
N PHE A 583 -22.78 8.66 6.38
CA PHE A 583 -23.46 7.90 5.34
C PHE A 583 -24.91 7.57 5.72
N LEU A 584 -25.13 7.03 6.93
CA LEU A 584 -26.48 6.73 7.41
C LEU A 584 -27.35 7.98 7.50
N GLY A 585 -26.80 9.09 8.00
CA GLY A 585 -27.50 10.38 8.06
C GLY A 585 -27.86 10.91 6.67
N ALA A 586 -26.94 10.81 5.71
CA ALA A 586 -27.17 11.21 4.32
C ALA A 586 -28.22 10.32 3.64
N LEU A 587 -28.19 9.01 3.90
CA LEU A 587 -29.16 8.05 3.35
C LEU A 587 -30.56 8.29 3.92
N ALA A 588 -30.65 8.51 5.23
CA ALA A 588 -31.93 8.87 5.88
C ALA A 588 -32.51 10.18 5.33
N LEU A 589 -31.65 11.20 5.18
CA LEU A 589 -32.04 12.48 4.59
C LEU A 589 -32.50 12.31 3.15
N LEU A 590 -31.78 11.53 2.35
CA LEU A 590 -32.17 11.22 0.98
C LEU A 590 -33.56 10.56 0.93
N GLY A 591 -33.81 9.56 1.78
CA GLY A 591 -35.11 8.91 1.90
C GLY A 591 -36.24 9.90 2.25
N LEU A 592 -36.00 10.78 3.22
CA LEU A 592 -36.97 11.84 3.58
C LEU A 592 -37.23 12.83 2.44
N LEU A 593 -36.20 13.20 1.68
CA LEU A 593 -36.34 14.11 0.52
C LEU A 593 -37.07 13.44 -0.64
N ILE A 594 -36.85 12.15 -0.88
CA ILE A 594 -37.61 11.37 -1.87
C ILE A 594 -39.09 11.30 -1.46
N LEU A 595 -39.38 11.00 -0.20
CA LEU A 595 -40.75 11.04 0.30
C LEU A 595 -41.39 12.44 0.15
N ALA A 596 -40.62 13.51 0.44
CA ALA A 596 -41.06 14.88 0.24
C ALA A 596 -41.33 15.20 -1.24
N LEU A 597 -40.67 14.53 -2.20
CA LEU A 597 -40.94 14.72 -3.62
C LEU A 597 -42.31 14.16 -4.03
N LEU A 598 -42.76 13.09 -3.39
CA LEU A 598 -44.03 12.42 -3.67
C LEU A 598 -45.25 13.19 -3.06
N ILE A 599 -45.01 14.03 -2.08
CA ILE A 599 -46.07 14.81 -1.41
C ILE A 599 -46.37 16.05 -2.24
N PRO A 600 -47.64 16.29 -2.59
CA PRO A 600 -48.03 17.46 -3.35
C PRO A 600 -47.70 18.76 -2.58
N ARG A 601 -47.37 19.82 -3.33
CA ARG A 601 -47.08 21.16 -2.74
C ARG A 601 -48.34 21.70 -2.03
N PRO A 602 -48.21 22.18 -0.78
CA PRO A 602 -49.34 22.83 -0.12
C PRO A 602 -49.80 24.03 -0.96
N ALA A 603 -51.10 24.15 -1.17
CA ALA A 603 -51.69 25.37 -1.76
C ALA A 603 -51.52 26.50 -0.74
N SER A 604 -50.66 27.44 -1.02
CA SER A 604 -50.45 28.62 -0.14
C SER A 604 -51.19 29.81 -0.73
N ALA A 605 -52.01 30.44 0.10
CA ALA A 605 -52.79 31.60 -0.29
C ALA A 605 -51.95 32.91 -0.38
N SER A 606 -50.71 32.87 0.14
CA SER A 606 -49.92 34.11 0.26
C SER A 606 -48.95 34.30 -0.91
N ARG A 607 -49.25 35.27 -1.76
CA ARG A 607 -48.35 35.86 -2.76
C ARG A 607 -47.46 36.96 -2.15
N GLN A 608 -47.05 36.82 -0.90
CA GLN A 608 -46.35 37.89 -0.20
C GLN A 608 -44.88 37.98 -0.56
N GLY A 609 -44.33 39.21 -0.46
CA GLY A 609 -42.95 39.53 -0.71
C GLY A 609 -41.96 38.71 0.13
N ARG A 610 -40.75 38.63 -0.33
CA ARG A 610 -39.66 37.84 0.32
C ARG A 610 -39.38 38.39 1.73
N PRO A 611 -39.39 37.55 2.79
CA PRO A 611 -39.11 37.98 4.15
C PRO A 611 -37.68 38.52 4.29
N ALA A 612 -37.46 39.46 5.21
CA ALA A 612 -36.14 40.06 5.44
C ALA A 612 -35.05 39.00 5.70
N GLY A 613 -35.36 37.99 6.51
CA GLY A 613 -34.42 36.88 6.77
C GLY A 613 -34.05 36.07 5.52
N TYR A 614 -35.01 35.92 4.57
CA TYR A 614 -34.69 35.31 3.28
C TYR A 614 -33.75 36.19 2.44
N ARG A 615 -33.95 37.49 2.41
CA ARG A 615 -33.10 38.46 1.70
C ARG A 615 -31.69 38.42 2.26
N LEU A 616 -31.55 38.38 3.59
CA LEU A 616 -30.26 38.24 4.25
C LEU A 616 -29.61 36.92 3.92
N ALA A 617 -30.34 35.79 4.03
CA ALA A 617 -29.82 34.47 3.68
C ALA A 617 -29.42 34.40 2.20
N ALA A 618 -30.22 34.98 1.28
CA ALA A 618 -29.89 35.00 -0.14
C ALA A 618 -28.68 35.88 -0.48
N LEU A 619 -28.37 36.87 0.32
CA LEU A 619 -27.16 37.68 0.16
C LEU A 619 -25.93 36.95 0.67
N LEU A 620 -26.03 36.28 1.83
CA LEU A 620 -24.91 35.57 2.48
C LEU A 620 -24.61 34.19 1.84
N LEU A 621 -25.64 33.56 1.29
CA LEU A 621 -25.54 32.22 0.71
C LEU A 621 -25.69 32.27 -0.81
N PRO A 622 -24.58 32.24 -1.57
CA PRO A 622 -24.62 32.33 -3.02
C PRO A 622 -25.51 31.25 -3.66
N GLY A 623 -26.30 31.68 -4.63
CA GLY A 623 -27.26 30.82 -5.31
C GLY A 623 -28.67 30.81 -4.70
N ALA A 624 -28.83 31.28 -3.47
CA ALA A 624 -30.11 31.26 -2.76
C ALA A 624 -31.20 32.10 -3.46
N ALA A 625 -30.83 33.21 -4.06
CA ALA A 625 -31.77 34.06 -4.83
C ALA A 625 -32.26 33.41 -6.14
N LEU A 626 -31.54 32.45 -6.65
CA LEU A 626 -31.76 31.75 -7.91
C LEU A 626 -32.14 30.28 -7.73
N LEU A 627 -32.53 29.87 -6.51
CA LEU A 627 -32.84 28.44 -6.24
C LEU A 627 -33.94 27.88 -7.17
N GLU A 628 -34.87 28.69 -7.62
CA GLU A 628 -35.91 28.26 -8.57
C GLU A 628 -35.39 27.91 -9.98
N GLY A 629 -34.09 28.11 -10.22
CA GLY A 629 -33.42 27.82 -11.48
C GLY A 629 -32.12 26.99 -11.31
N ALA A 630 -31.67 26.38 -12.39
CA ALA A 630 -30.46 25.58 -12.41
C ALA A 630 -29.20 26.35 -11.97
N TRP A 631 -29.13 27.66 -12.27
CA TRP A 631 -28.03 28.54 -11.87
C TRP A 631 -27.86 28.70 -10.35
N GLY A 632 -28.97 28.63 -9.59
CA GLY A 632 -28.90 28.64 -8.13
C GLY A 632 -28.13 27.44 -7.58
N GLY A 633 -28.36 26.24 -8.13
CA GLY A 633 -27.63 25.03 -7.77
C GLY A 633 -26.15 25.12 -8.13
N VAL A 634 -25.81 25.65 -9.31
CA VAL A 634 -24.41 25.84 -9.76
C VAL A 634 -23.67 26.80 -8.82
N LEU A 635 -24.25 27.94 -8.48
CA LEU A 635 -23.63 28.91 -7.57
C LEU A 635 -23.45 28.34 -6.15
N LEU A 636 -24.43 27.58 -5.63
CA LEU A 636 -24.34 26.91 -4.35
C LEU A 636 -23.18 25.88 -4.33
N LEU A 637 -23.05 25.08 -5.38
CA LEU A 637 -21.97 24.09 -5.49
C LEU A 637 -20.61 24.77 -5.63
N THR A 638 -20.51 25.83 -6.45
CA THR A 638 -19.25 26.56 -6.64
C THR A 638 -18.81 27.24 -5.33
N TRP A 639 -19.73 27.87 -4.63
CA TRP A 639 -19.49 28.44 -3.32
C TRP A 639 -19.07 27.38 -2.29
N GLY A 640 -19.81 26.26 -2.23
CA GLY A 640 -19.48 25.15 -1.36
C GLY A 640 -18.11 24.54 -1.65
N ALA A 641 -17.76 24.40 -2.94
CA ALA A 641 -16.45 23.91 -3.36
C ALA A 641 -15.30 24.87 -2.97
N ALA A 642 -15.50 26.19 -3.14
CA ALA A 642 -14.50 27.19 -2.75
C ALA A 642 -14.27 27.18 -1.23
N LEU A 643 -15.34 27.13 -0.42
CA LEU A 643 -15.23 27.05 1.03
C LEU A 643 -14.61 25.70 1.49
N ALA A 644 -15.02 24.61 0.88
CA ALA A 644 -14.44 23.29 1.16
C ALA A 644 -12.94 23.26 0.85
N GLY A 645 -12.51 23.90 -0.25
CA GLY A 645 -11.10 24.04 -0.61
C GLY A 645 -10.30 24.89 0.39
N LEU A 646 -10.96 25.87 1.06
CA LEU A 646 -10.35 26.70 2.10
C LEU A 646 -10.41 26.06 3.51
N ALA A 647 -11.16 24.98 3.70
CA ALA A 647 -11.32 24.31 5.00
C ALA A 647 -10.00 23.90 5.68
N PRO A 648 -8.91 23.53 4.96
CA PRO A 648 -7.62 23.26 5.59
C PRO A 648 -7.01 24.45 6.34
N LEU A 649 -7.28 25.69 5.92
CA LEU A 649 -6.81 26.88 6.65
C LEU A 649 -7.46 27.01 8.04
N ALA A 650 -8.65 26.44 8.20
CA ALA A 650 -9.34 26.36 9.48
C ALA A 650 -9.00 25.08 10.27
N GLY A 651 -8.07 24.25 9.79
CA GLY A 651 -7.69 22.99 10.41
C GLY A 651 -8.73 21.87 10.31
N LEU A 652 -9.80 22.05 9.52
CA LEU A 652 -10.89 21.09 9.42
C LEU A 652 -10.53 19.84 8.59
N THR A 653 -9.66 20.00 7.61
CA THR A 653 -9.22 18.91 6.74
C THR A 653 -7.78 19.14 6.28
N ARG A 654 -7.16 18.10 5.70
CA ARG A 654 -5.90 18.20 4.97
C ARG A 654 -6.10 17.60 3.58
N PHE A 655 -5.65 18.32 2.55
CA PHE A 655 -5.66 17.85 1.17
C PHE A 655 -4.22 17.66 0.68
N ALA A 656 -4.05 16.72 -0.26
CA ALA A 656 -2.80 16.60 -0.99
C ALA A 656 -2.64 17.75 -2.02
N THR A 657 -1.42 18.06 -2.40
CA THR A 657 -1.15 18.95 -3.53
C THR A 657 -1.86 18.41 -4.79
N PRO A 658 -2.45 19.24 -5.67
CA PRO A 658 -2.36 20.71 -5.74
C PRO A 658 -3.44 21.48 -4.96
N LEU A 659 -4.31 20.84 -4.21
CA LEU A 659 -5.44 21.48 -3.52
C LEU A 659 -5.07 22.05 -2.13
N ASP A 660 -3.80 22.13 -1.82
CA ASP A 660 -3.34 22.70 -0.57
C ASP A 660 -3.43 24.25 -0.60
N PRO A 661 -4.34 24.85 0.21
CA PRO A 661 -4.50 26.29 0.25
C PRO A 661 -3.37 27.04 0.97
N THR A 662 -2.39 26.33 1.56
CA THR A 662 -1.16 26.95 2.06
C THR A 662 -0.29 27.45 0.92
N GLN A 663 -0.43 26.86 -0.28
CA GLN A 663 0.23 27.33 -1.49
C GLN A 663 -0.40 28.65 -1.96
N PRO A 664 0.39 29.73 -2.20
CA PRO A 664 -0.13 31.04 -2.54
C PRO A 664 -1.03 31.02 -3.78
N ALA A 665 -0.65 30.31 -4.83
CA ALA A 665 -1.41 30.21 -6.07
C ALA A 665 -2.79 29.56 -5.85
N THR A 666 -2.85 28.44 -5.14
CA THR A 666 -4.09 27.72 -4.83
C THR A 666 -5.01 28.59 -3.95
N ARG A 667 -4.45 29.23 -2.92
CA ARG A 667 -5.19 30.13 -2.05
C ARG A 667 -5.79 31.31 -2.83
N THR A 668 -4.99 31.96 -3.67
CA THR A 668 -5.47 33.07 -4.50
C THR A 668 -6.56 32.61 -5.45
N ALA A 669 -6.43 31.46 -6.11
CA ALA A 669 -7.47 30.92 -6.99
C ALA A 669 -8.78 30.65 -6.25
N LEU A 670 -8.74 30.04 -5.06
CA LEU A 670 -9.93 29.74 -4.25
C LEU A 670 -10.61 31.01 -3.73
N LEU A 671 -9.83 32.01 -3.28
CA LEU A 671 -10.37 33.29 -2.84
C LEU A 671 -10.97 34.07 -4.01
N THR A 672 -10.34 34.06 -5.19
CA THR A 672 -10.89 34.66 -6.40
C THR A 672 -12.19 34.00 -6.81
N LEU A 673 -12.25 32.66 -6.79
CA LEU A 673 -13.46 31.90 -7.07
C LEU A 673 -14.59 32.28 -6.10
N LEU A 674 -14.29 32.41 -4.82
CA LEU A 674 -15.25 32.82 -3.79
C LEU A 674 -15.74 34.25 -4.05
N ALA A 675 -14.83 35.18 -4.33
CA ALA A 675 -15.19 36.60 -4.62
C ALA A 675 -16.07 36.71 -5.87
N VAL A 676 -15.73 36.01 -6.96
CA VAL A 676 -16.53 35.97 -8.19
C VAL A 676 -17.92 35.37 -7.91
N THR A 677 -17.99 34.30 -7.12
CA THR A 677 -19.29 33.69 -6.75
C THR A 677 -20.16 34.64 -5.97
N TYR A 678 -19.61 35.41 -5.03
CA TYR A 678 -20.37 36.47 -4.30
C TYR A 678 -20.76 37.62 -5.21
N ALA A 679 -19.90 38.08 -6.10
CA ALA A 679 -20.22 39.14 -7.06
C ALA A 679 -21.38 38.72 -7.97
N LEU A 680 -21.32 37.51 -8.54
CA LEU A 680 -22.40 36.95 -9.36
C LEU A 680 -23.70 36.79 -8.56
N ASN A 681 -23.63 36.35 -7.30
CA ASN A 681 -24.78 36.21 -6.43
C ASN A 681 -25.42 37.56 -6.14
N THR A 682 -24.62 38.58 -5.83
CA THR A 682 -25.12 39.95 -5.55
C THR A 682 -25.80 40.55 -6.78
N ALA A 683 -25.18 40.41 -7.96
CA ALA A 683 -25.77 40.84 -9.21
C ALA A 683 -27.11 40.16 -9.51
N ALA A 684 -27.13 38.81 -9.34
CA ALA A 684 -28.35 38.02 -9.52
C ALA A 684 -29.43 38.36 -8.50
N PHE A 685 -29.04 38.62 -7.25
CA PHE A 685 -29.98 39.07 -6.18
C PHE A 685 -30.61 40.40 -6.55
N ILE A 686 -29.82 41.43 -6.92
CA ILE A 686 -30.31 42.75 -7.35
C ILE A 686 -31.25 42.60 -8.55
N ALA A 687 -30.87 41.85 -9.57
CA ALA A 687 -31.70 41.61 -10.74
C ALA A 687 -33.02 40.90 -10.40
N ALA A 688 -33.04 40.02 -9.41
CA ALA A 688 -34.24 39.33 -8.93
C ALA A 688 -35.17 40.28 -8.17
N GLU A 689 -34.62 41.14 -7.32
CA GLU A 689 -35.38 42.16 -6.59
C GLU A 689 -35.99 43.22 -7.51
N LEU A 690 -35.23 43.70 -8.51
CA LEU A 690 -35.72 44.65 -9.53
C LEU A 690 -36.86 44.05 -10.37
N ARG A 691 -36.74 42.79 -10.77
CA ARG A 691 -37.81 42.06 -11.49
C ARG A 691 -39.06 41.93 -10.65
N GLN A 692 -38.93 41.65 -9.37
CA GLN A 692 -40.05 41.54 -8.47
C GLN A 692 -40.74 42.93 -8.25
N ALA A 693 -39.96 43.99 -8.05
CA ALA A 693 -40.49 45.36 -7.92
C ALA A 693 -41.25 45.81 -9.17
N ARG A 694 -40.75 45.50 -10.37
CA ARG A 694 -41.46 45.80 -11.63
C ARG A 694 -42.78 45.05 -11.73
N ARG A 695 -42.85 43.77 -11.38
CA ARG A 695 -44.10 42.97 -11.38
C ARG A 695 -45.13 43.55 -10.42
N GLN A 696 -44.73 43.96 -9.22
CA GLN A 696 -45.63 44.59 -8.23
C GLN A 696 -46.19 45.90 -8.73
N ARG A 697 -45.40 46.72 -9.43
CA ARG A 697 -45.89 48.00 -10.03
C ARG A 697 -46.93 47.77 -11.15
N HIS A 698 -46.77 46.71 -11.95
CA HIS A 698 -47.72 46.35 -12.99
C HIS A 698 -49.04 45.81 -12.41
N GLU A 699 -49.03 45.13 -11.26
CA GLU A 699 -50.20 44.60 -10.58
C GLU A 699 -50.97 45.69 -9.80
N THR A 700 -50.36 46.83 -9.44
CA THR A 700 -50.93 47.95 -8.70
C THR A 700 -51.34 49.13 -9.60
N SER A 701 -51.05 49.07 -10.89
CA SER A 701 -51.50 50.06 -11.86
C SER A 701 -52.97 49.79 -12.19
N PRO A 702 -53.95 50.65 -11.79
CA PRO A 702 -55.36 50.43 -12.16
C PRO A 702 -55.51 50.62 -13.68
N SER A 703 -56.10 49.66 -14.34
CA SER A 703 -56.56 49.73 -15.72
C SER A 703 -57.72 50.68 -15.85
#